data_994060697b732609ab88a46d53017625
#
_entry.id   994060697b732609ab88a46d53017625
#
_cell.length_a   1.000
_cell.length_b   1.000
_cell.length_c   1.000
_cell.angle_alpha   90.00
_cell.angle_beta   90.00
_cell.angle_gamma   90.00
#
_symmetry.space_group_name_H-M   'P 1'
#
loop_
_entity.id
_entity.type
_entity.pdbx_description
1 polymer ?
#
loop_
_entity_poly.entity_id
_entity_poly.type
_entity_poly.pdbx_seq_one_letter_code
_entity_poly.pdbx_strand_id
1 'polypeptide(L)'
;MSGTKILWGQVIVVGLIVLLAIWGATEWTAWRLAWQPELGRPWFELLGFKIYYPPIFFWWWFVYDAYAPPVFVEGALIAASGTFVSIAVAIGMSVWRAREAKNVETYGSARWADVEEVRAAGLLGPDGVVLGKLHRDYLRHDGPEHVLCFAPTRSGKGVGLVVPSLLAWPGSAIVHDIKGENWQLTAGFRSRHGRVLLFDPTNPKSSAYNPLLEVRRGECEVRDVQNVADVLVDPEGSLDKRNHWEKTSHSLLVGAILHVLYAEADKTLAGVAAFLSDPKRPIEATLKAMMTTPHLGEQGAHPVVASTARELLNKSENERSGVLSTALSFLGLYRDPVVAQVTCRCDWRIADLIANSRPATLYLVVPPSDISRTKPLIRLVLNQIGRRLTEDLHDRDRRHRVLMMLDEFPALGRLDFFESALAFMAGYGIKSFLIAQSLNQIEKAYGPNNAILDNCHARVSFATNDERTAKRVSDALGTATEMRAMKNYAGHRLNPWLGHLMVSRQETARPLLTPGEVMQLPPTDEIVMVAGTAPIRAKKVRYYEDRRFTERVLPPPDPAASGRSSRIDGWSTLGTLKPVPLPAGGRQGEEDTANSGLRRETELPDHVAIVKETTAPTPAEEFAAVLDDDEDAVRQSRLMRQQMRGVARQVAMDPNDGMEL
;
A
#
# COMPACT_ATOMS: atom_id res chain seq x y z
N MET A 1 44.34 15.81 2.35
CA MET A 1 45.35 15.38 3.36
C MET A 1 45.10 16.21 4.61
N SER A 2 44.27 15.74 5.54
CA SER A 2 44.19 16.37 6.86
C SER A 2 45.29 15.74 7.73
N GLY A 3 46.35 16.50 7.95
CA GLY A 3 47.39 16.09 8.88
C GLY A 3 46.77 15.77 10.26
N THR A 4 47.32 14.80 10.92
CA THR A 4 47.00 14.44 12.31
C THR A 4 46.97 15.72 13.14
N LYS A 5 45.77 16.24 13.43
CA LYS A 5 45.64 17.39 14.32
C LYS A 5 46.16 16.97 15.68
N ILE A 6 47.34 17.49 16.05
CA ILE A 6 47.87 17.35 17.42
C ILE A 6 46.81 17.98 18.32
N LEU A 7 46.35 17.23 19.29
CA LEU A 7 45.31 17.64 20.23
C LEU A 7 45.89 18.58 21.30
N TRP A 8 46.34 19.75 20.84
CA TRP A 8 46.96 20.76 21.67
C TRP A 8 46.17 21.07 22.94
N GLY A 9 44.86 21.14 22.86
CA GLY A 9 43.99 21.35 24.01
C GLY A 9 44.14 20.26 25.08
N GLN A 10 44.20 18.98 24.68
CA GLN A 10 44.38 17.86 25.61
C GLN A 10 45.81 17.86 26.20
N VAL A 11 46.81 18.11 25.36
CA VAL A 11 48.22 18.20 25.78
C VAL A 11 48.42 19.33 26.81
N ILE A 12 47.81 20.49 26.53
CA ILE A 12 47.87 21.66 27.43
C ILE A 12 47.17 21.35 28.76
N VAL A 13 45.97 20.78 28.76
CA VAL A 13 45.23 20.45 29.99
C VAL A 13 45.98 19.42 30.83
N VAL A 14 46.47 18.35 30.21
CA VAL A 14 47.27 17.31 30.90
C VAL A 14 48.56 17.92 31.47
N GLY A 15 49.29 18.72 30.66
CA GLY A 15 50.50 19.39 31.09
C GLY A 15 50.26 20.37 32.24
N LEU A 16 49.15 21.11 32.19
CA LEU A 16 48.78 22.05 33.25
C LEU A 16 48.49 21.33 34.60
N ILE A 17 47.76 20.19 34.54
CA ILE A 17 47.44 19.39 35.74
C ILE A 17 48.72 18.87 36.39
N VAL A 18 49.65 18.35 35.60
CA VAL A 18 50.95 17.87 36.10
C VAL A 18 51.76 19.02 36.72
N LEU A 19 51.83 20.17 36.02
CA LEU A 19 52.54 21.36 36.51
C LEU A 19 51.95 21.87 37.83
N LEU A 20 50.63 21.96 37.93
CA LEU A 20 49.94 22.41 39.15
C LEU A 20 50.15 21.42 40.31
N ALA A 21 50.18 20.13 40.06
CA ALA A 21 50.45 19.13 41.09
C ALA A 21 51.89 19.21 41.60
N ILE A 22 52.85 19.39 40.68
CA ILE A 22 54.26 19.60 41.07
C ILE A 22 54.39 20.91 41.85
N TRP A 23 53.71 21.97 41.43
CA TRP A 23 53.71 23.24 42.17
C TRP A 23 53.08 23.08 43.56
N GLY A 24 51.92 22.39 43.64
CA GLY A 24 51.30 22.06 44.94
C GLY A 24 52.26 21.27 45.86
N ALA A 25 53.02 20.31 45.33
CA ALA A 25 54.02 19.56 46.05
C ALA A 25 55.16 20.49 46.56
N THR A 26 55.58 21.43 45.71
CA THR A 26 56.62 22.42 46.07
C THR A 26 56.13 23.31 47.20
N GLU A 27 54.97 23.91 47.09
CA GLU A 27 54.46 24.82 48.15
C GLU A 27 54.12 24.07 49.44
N TRP A 28 53.55 22.85 49.33
CA TRP A 28 53.30 21.97 50.47
C TRP A 28 54.59 21.67 51.23
N THR A 29 55.63 21.30 50.50
CA THR A 29 56.92 20.98 51.09
C THR A 29 57.57 22.23 51.74
N ALA A 30 57.55 23.40 51.11
CA ALA A 30 57.98 24.66 51.62
C ALA A 30 57.25 25.06 52.92
N TRP A 31 55.89 24.89 52.91
CA TRP A 31 55.09 25.16 54.10
C TRP A 31 55.38 24.23 55.24
N ARG A 32 55.56 22.92 55.02
CA ARG A 32 55.89 21.90 56.04
C ARG A 32 57.26 22.15 56.63
N LEU A 33 58.21 22.68 55.87
CA LEU A 33 59.55 23.05 56.31
C LEU A 33 59.62 24.51 56.81
N ALA A 34 58.48 25.17 57.08
CA ALA A 34 58.34 26.52 57.62
C ALA A 34 59.16 27.59 56.89
N TRP A 35 59.25 27.48 55.51
CA TRP A 35 59.98 28.39 54.62
C TRP A 35 61.44 28.70 55.11
N GLN A 36 62.14 27.66 55.51
CA GLN A 36 63.54 27.78 55.99
C GLN A 36 64.43 28.46 54.94
N PRO A 37 65.47 29.23 55.39
CA PRO A 37 66.35 29.94 54.44
C PRO A 37 67.12 29.02 53.48
N GLU A 38 67.37 27.75 53.89
CA GLU A 38 68.04 26.71 53.11
C GLU A 38 67.30 26.30 51.83
N LEU A 39 65.99 26.55 51.78
CA LEU A 39 65.18 26.31 50.57
C LEU A 39 65.51 27.29 49.45
N GLY A 40 66.29 28.32 49.71
CA GLY A 40 66.73 29.32 48.75
C GLY A 40 65.76 30.49 48.60
N ARG A 41 66.01 31.34 47.56
CA ARG A 41 65.22 32.53 47.34
C ARG A 41 63.88 32.15 46.71
N PRO A 42 62.72 32.70 47.20
CA PRO A 42 61.42 32.48 46.55
C PRO A 42 61.40 33.11 45.16
N TRP A 43 60.55 32.59 44.27
CA TRP A 43 60.32 33.12 42.90
C TRP A 43 59.67 34.52 42.97
N PHE A 44 58.67 34.62 43.84
CA PHE A 44 58.02 35.90 44.17
C PHE A 44 57.31 35.77 45.54
N GLU A 45 56.88 36.91 46.08
CA GLU A 45 56.05 36.94 47.29
C GLU A 45 54.63 37.42 46.92
N LEU A 46 53.58 36.70 47.34
CA LEU A 46 52.23 37.06 47.15
C LEU A 46 51.47 37.10 48.47
N LEU A 47 50.93 38.23 48.88
CA LEU A 47 50.16 38.43 50.11
C LEU A 47 50.93 37.95 51.38
N GLY A 48 52.22 38.08 51.36
CA GLY A 48 53.13 37.67 52.50
C GLY A 48 53.54 36.19 52.49
N PHE A 49 53.09 35.42 51.47
CA PHE A 49 53.52 34.02 51.28
C PHE A 49 54.63 33.97 50.23
N LYS A 50 55.66 33.19 50.55
CA LYS A 50 56.79 32.94 49.65
C LYS A 50 56.41 31.86 48.67
N ILE A 51 56.39 32.17 47.38
CA ILE A 51 56.03 31.27 46.29
C ILE A 51 57.30 30.80 45.59
N TYR A 52 57.40 29.50 45.38
CA TYR A 52 58.58 28.88 44.79
C TYR A 52 58.29 28.39 43.34
N TYR A 53 59.37 28.23 42.58
CA TYR A 53 59.29 27.73 41.20
C TYR A 53 58.88 26.26 41.20
N PRO A 54 57.90 25.85 40.43
CA PRO A 54 57.29 24.53 40.52
C PRO A 54 58.25 23.33 40.52
N PRO A 55 59.22 23.21 39.59
CA PRO A 55 60.16 22.07 39.59
C PRO A 55 61.18 22.02 40.69
N ILE A 56 61.34 23.04 41.54
CA ILE A 56 62.38 23.13 42.54
C ILE A 56 62.20 22.03 43.61
N PHE A 57 61.00 21.49 43.82
CA PHE A 57 60.70 20.35 44.65
C PHE A 57 61.64 19.17 44.40
N PHE A 58 61.92 18.82 43.11
CA PHE A 58 62.82 17.70 42.79
C PHE A 58 64.24 17.94 43.17
N TRP A 59 64.72 19.22 43.11
CA TRP A 59 66.02 19.62 43.57
C TRP A 59 66.12 19.52 45.12
N TRP A 60 65.12 20.06 45.81
CA TRP A 60 65.06 19.93 47.25
C TRP A 60 65.04 18.48 47.74
N TRP A 61 64.24 17.64 47.07
CA TRP A 61 64.16 16.21 47.35
C TRP A 61 65.53 15.55 47.19
N PHE A 62 66.22 15.81 46.09
CA PHE A 62 67.56 15.26 45.86
C PHE A 62 68.58 15.71 46.86
N VAL A 63 68.56 16.98 47.28
CA VAL A 63 69.59 17.55 48.18
C VAL A 63 69.29 17.34 49.68
N TYR A 64 67.98 17.41 50.07
CA TYR A 64 67.60 17.49 51.47
C TYR A 64 66.77 16.28 51.95
N ASP A 65 66.53 15.23 51.17
CA ASP A 65 65.79 14.06 51.58
C ASP A 65 66.23 13.43 52.90
N ALA A 66 67.54 13.34 53.12
CA ALA A 66 68.11 12.78 54.32
C ALA A 66 67.74 13.52 55.61
N TYR A 67 67.33 14.80 55.53
CA TYR A 67 67.03 15.63 56.73
C TYR A 67 65.55 15.58 57.11
N ALA A 68 64.65 15.37 56.16
CA ALA A 68 63.18 15.34 56.35
C ALA A 68 62.46 14.34 55.43
N PRO A 69 62.84 13.05 55.46
CA PRO A 69 62.25 12.07 54.48
C PRO A 69 60.75 12.03 54.45
N PRO A 70 60.00 12.12 55.59
CA PRO A 70 58.53 12.06 55.54
C PRO A 70 57.88 13.20 54.74
N VAL A 71 58.47 14.42 54.83
CA VAL A 71 57.96 15.61 54.16
C VAL A 71 58.12 15.49 52.63
N PHE A 72 59.29 14.98 52.22
CA PHE A 72 59.54 14.76 50.77
C PHE A 72 58.72 13.61 50.20
N VAL A 73 58.47 12.56 51.00
CA VAL A 73 57.51 11.48 50.57
C VAL A 73 56.10 12.00 50.43
N GLU A 74 55.61 12.84 51.38
CA GLU A 74 54.30 13.50 51.23
C GLU A 74 54.23 14.38 49.97
N GLY A 75 55.21 15.20 49.70
CA GLY A 75 55.35 16.01 48.51
C GLY A 75 55.37 15.17 47.22
N ALA A 76 56.11 14.07 47.24
CA ALA A 76 56.15 13.14 46.10
C ALA A 76 54.81 12.48 45.85
N LEU A 77 54.03 12.13 46.87
CA LEU A 77 52.66 11.63 46.71
C LEU A 77 51.73 12.67 46.10
N ILE A 78 51.85 13.95 46.46
CA ILE A 78 51.10 15.05 45.86
C ILE A 78 51.47 15.17 44.38
N ALA A 79 52.75 15.21 44.02
CA ALA A 79 53.19 15.28 42.64
C ALA A 79 52.74 14.06 41.82
N ALA A 80 52.82 12.84 42.37
CA ALA A 80 52.40 11.62 41.78
C ALA A 80 50.87 11.59 41.55
N SER A 81 50.07 12.10 42.52
CA SER A 81 48.62 12.18 42.39
C SER A 81 48.18 12.97 41.14
N GLY A 82 48.91 14.05 40.81
CA GLY A 82 48.69 14.84 39.61
C GLY A 82 48.87 14.02 38.34
N THR A 83 49.80 13.08 38.33
CA THR A 83 49.99 12.17 37.18
C THR A 83 48.80 11.24 37.01
N PHE A 84 48.27 10.67 38.10
CA PHE A 84 47.09 9.82 38.05
C PHE A 84 45.84 10.59 37.57
N VAL A 85 45.63 11.81 38.09
CA VAL A 85 44.54 12.68 37.68
C VAL A 85 44.65 13.03 36.18
N SER A 86 45.85 13.36 35.71
CA SER A 86 46.09 13.70 34.30
C SER A 86 45.80 12.53 33.36
N ILE A 87 46.16 11.31 33.75
CA ILE A 87 45.85 10.10 33.00
C ILE A 87 44.31 9.88 32.95
N ALA A 88 43.65 10.00 34.11
CA ALA A 88 42.19 9.84 34.17
C ALA A 88 41.45 10.86 33.29
N VAL A 89 41.88 12.13 33.31
CA VAL A 89 41.34 13.20 32.46
C VAL A 89 41.62 12.91 30.98
N ALA A 90 42.83 12.46 30.63
CA ALA A 90 43.18 12.10 29.27
C ALA A 90 42.29 10.96 28.72
N ILE A 91 42.05 9.94 29.54
CA ILE A 91 41.13 8.84 29.20
C ILE A 91 39.71 9.37 29.07
N GLY A 92 39.20 10.15 30.01
CA GLY A 92 37.88 10.75 30.00
C GLY A 92 37.63 11.58 28.75
N MET A 93 38.56 12.46 28.38
CA MET A 93 38.49 13.27 27.14
C MET A 93 38.56 12.41 25.88
N SER A 94 39.29 11.31 25.91
CA SER A 94 39.36 10.37 24.79
C SER A 94 38.07 9.60 24.63
N VAL A 95 37.44 9.15 25.71
CA VAL A 95 36.15 8.46 25.72
C VAL A 95 35.02 9.41 25.25
N TRP A 96 35.03 10.64 25.76
CA TRP A 96 34.03 11.65 25.35
C TRP A 96 34.07 11.92 23.84
N ARG A 97 35.27 12.14 23.29
CA ARG A 97 35.43 12.31 21.83
C ARG A 97 35.07 11.06 21.04
N ALA A 98 35.36 9.88 21.59
CA ALA A 98 34.95 8.64 20.94
C ALA A 98 33.42 8.47 20.88
N ARG A 99 32.70 9.03 21.86
CA ARG A 99 31.22 9.08 21.85
C ARG A 99 30.68 10.11 20.86
N GLU A 100 31.27 11.30 20.81
CA GLU A 100 30.90 12.37 19.90
C GLU A 100 31.13 11.96 18.43
N ALA A 101 32.22 11.23 18.15
CA ALA A 101 32.51 10.70 16.81
C ALA A 101 31.56 9.56 16.36
N LYS A 102 30.70 9.02 17.24
CA LYS A 102 29.69 8.02 16.85
C LYS A 102 28.40 8.63 16.30
N ASN A 103 28.16 9.91 16.49
CA ASN A 103 26.95 10.62 16.08
C ASN A 103 27.16 11.41 14.78
N VAL A 104 27.92 10.87 13.84
CA VAL A 104 28.13 11.54 12.54
C VAL A 104 27.04 11.10 11.57
N GLU A 105 26.17 12.03 11.18
CA GLU A 105 25.03 11.83 10.28
C GLU A 105 25.26 12.49 8.91
N THR A 106 26.50 12.62 8.48
CA THR A 106 26.90 13.40 7.28
C THR A 106 26.18 12.93 6.00
N TYR A 107 25.96 11.63 5.85
CA TYR A 107 25.34 11.02 4.66
C TYR A 107 23.95 10.44 4.91
N GLY A 108 23.48 10.45 6.15
CA GLY A 108 22.17 9.96 6.52
C GLY A 108 22.11 9.41 7.95
N SER A 109 20.90 9.43 8.50
CA SER A 109 20.59 9.04 9.89
C SER A 109 19.81 7.73 9.98
N ALA A 110 19.72 6.94 8.89
CA ALA A 110 18.98 5.69 8.89
C ALA A 110 19.52 4.71 9.95
N ARG A 111 18.62 4.19 10.75
CA ARG A 111 18.90 3.23 11.82
C ARG A 111 17.69 2.36 12.11
N TRP A 112 17.89 1.28 12.80
CA TRP A 112 16.80 0.47 13.32
C TRP A 112 16.12 1.14 14.50
N ALA A 113 14.78 0.99 14.59
CA ALA A 113 14.01 1.48 15.73
C ALA A 113 14.42 0.76 17.02
N ASP A 114 14.46 1.50 18.11
CA ASP A 114 14.57 0.92 19.43
C ASP A 114 13.19 0.52 20.00
N VAL A 115 13.18 -0.20 21.13
CA VAL A 115 11.95 -0.72 21.75
C VAL A 115 11.05 0.41 22.24
N GLU A 116 11.63 1.54 22.65
CA GLU A 116 10.86 2.68 23.17
C GLU A 116 10.14 3.41 22.05
N GLU A 117 10.77 3.58 20.90
CA GLU A 117 10.15 4.12 19.68
C GLU A 117 9.01 3.23 19.18
N VAL A 118 9.23 1.91 19.16
CA VAL A 118 8.20 0.93 18.79
C VAL A 118 7.00 1.00 19.74
N ARG A 119 7.26 1.20 21.04
CA ARG A 119 6.20 1.37 22.04
C ARG A 119 5.48 2.71 21.87
N ALA A 120 6.22 3.78 21.63
CA ALA A 120 5.66 5.11 21.40
C ALA A 120 4.79 5.16 20.12
N ALA A 121 5.15 4.38 19.10
CA ALA A 121 4.36 4.17 17.88
C ALA A 121 3.10 3.30 18.10
N GLY A 122 2.83 2.81 19.32
CA GLY A 122 1.65 2.01 19.64
C GLY A 122 1.68 0.57 19.11
N LEU A 123 2.81 0.09 18.58
CA LEU A 123 2.91 -1.20 17.93
C LEU A 123 3.00 -2.41 18.89
N LEU A 124 3.12 -2.16 20.19
CA LEU A 124 3.13 -3.20 21.24
C LEU A 124 1.78 -3.31 21.97
N GLY A 125 0.71 -2.77 21.39
CA GLY A 125 -0.66 -2.83 21.92
C GLY A 125 -1.25 -4.24 21.88
N PRO A 126 -2.40 -4.46 22.58
CA PRO A 126 -3.06 -5.77 22.65
C PRO A 126 -3.83 -6.13 21.39
N ASP A 127 -4.29 -5.13 20.62
CA ASP A 127 -5.19 -5.29 19.48
C ASP A 127 -4.53 -4.93 18.15
N GLY A 128 -5.18 -5.29 17.05
CA GLY A 128 -4.76 -4.98 15.70
C GLY A 128 -4.26 -6.17 14.90
N VAL A 129 -3.84 -5.90 13.66
CA VAL A 129 -3.23 -6.92 12.79
C VAL A 129 -1.79 -7.17 13.19
N VAL A 130 -1.37 -8.43 13.10
CA VAL A 130 -0.02 -8.86 13.47
C VAL A 130 0.95 -8.53 12.32
N LEU A 131 2.02 -7.80 12.63
CA LEU A 131 3.08 -7.43 11.69
C LEU A 131 4.40 -8.17 11.93
N GLY A 132 4.49 -8.95 13.02
CA GLY A 132 5.69 -9.66 13.40
C GLY A 132 5.89 -9.75 14.90
N LYS A 133 7.15 -9.99 15.29
CA LYS A 133 7.57 -10.16 16.69
C LYS A 133 8.85 -9.38 16.95
N LEU A 134 8.86 -8.57 18.01
CA LEU A 134 10.07 -7.91 18.50
C LEU A 134 10.42 -8.52 19.87
N HIS A 135 11.52 -9.24 19.97
CA HIS A 135 11.90 -10.03 21.13
C HIS A 135 10.80 -11.04 21.52
N ARG A 136 10.06 -10.78 22.59
CA ARG A 136 8.96 -11.62 23.09
C ARG A 136 7.57 -11.08 22.78
N ASP A 137 7.49 -9.82 22.34
CA ASP A 137 6.24 -9.10 22.11
C ASP A 137 5.82 -9.15 20.64
N TYR A 138 4.51 -9.20 20.39
CA TYR A 138 3.98 -9.08 19.04
C TYR A 138 3.96 -7.62 18.62
N LEU A 139 4.40 -7.37 17.40
CA LEU A 139 4.13 -6.11 16.71
C LEU A 139 2.71 -6.16 16.15
N ARG A 140 1.86 -5.27 16.61
CA ARG A 140 0.48 -5.15 16.17
C ARG A 140 0.19 -3.73 15.73
N HIS A 141 -0.64 -3.61 14.70
CA HIS A 141 -1.04 -2.31 14.19
C HIS A 141 -2.57 -2.18 14.23
N ASP A 142 -3.08 -1.42 15.18
CA ASP A 142 -4.51 -1.19 15.37
C ASP A 142 -5.02 0.09 14.68
N GLY A 143 -4.13 0.97 14.23
CA GLY A 143 -4.48 2.17 13.47
C GLY A 143 -5.35 1.88 12.24
N PRO A 144 -6.02 2.88 11.68
CA PRO A 144 -6.88 2.72 10.50
C PRO A 144 -6.08 2.48 9.22
N GLU A 145 -4.80 2.78 9.20
CA GLU A 145 -3.93 2.77 8.05
C GLU A 145 -3.80 1.37 7.43
N HIS A 146 -3.69 1.34 6.12
CA HIS A 146 -3.55 0.10 5.35
C HIS A 146 -2.16 -0.50 5.47
N VAL A 147 -2.10 -1.81 5.34
CA VAL A 147 -0.87 -2.62 5.40
C VAL A 147 -0.59 -3.23 4.04
N LEU A 148 0.65 -3.13 3.57
CA LEU A 148 1.15 -3.83 2.38
C LEU A 148 2.27 -4.79 2.77
N CYS A 149 2.19 -6.04 2.30
CA CYS A 149 3.24 -7.03 2.52
C CYS A 149 3.83 -7.52 1.20
N PHE A 150 5.16 -7.47 1.09
CA PHE A 150 5.91 -8.18 0.04
C PHE A 150 6.40 -9.52 0.58
N ALA A 151 5.81 -10.60 0.10
CA ALA A 151 6.11 -11.94 0.58
C ALA A 151 6.07 -12.97 -0.57
N PRO A 152 7.24 -13.45 -1.03
CA PRO A 152 7.31 -14.48 -2.05
C PRO A 152 6.56 -15.77 -1.68
N THR A 153 6.35 -16.62 -2.66
CA THR A 153 5.75 -17.94 -2.45
C THR A 153 6.58 -18.75 -1.45
N ARG A 154 5.91 -19.46 -0.54
CA ARG A 154 6.52 -20.29 0.53
C ARG A 154 7.40 -19.51 1.52
N SER A 155 7.28 -18.18 1.58
CA SER A 155 8.02 -17.35 2.55
C SER A 155 7.42 -17.35 3.97
N GLY A 156 6.25 -17.98 4.16
CA GLY A 156 5.57 -18.06 5.45
C GLY A 156 4.56 -16.93 5.71
N LYS A 157 4.08 -16.22 4.67
CA LYS A 157 3.10 -15.13 4.79
C LYS A 157 1.81 -15.54 5.51
N GLY A 158 1.21 -16.67 5.12
CA GLY A 158 0.01 -17.21 5.77
C GLY A 158 0.27 -17.55 7.24
N VAL A 159 1.39 -18.22 7.50
CA VAL A 159 1.79 -18.67 8.84
C VAL A 159 2.10 -17.49 9.78
N GLY A 160 2.77 -16.45 9.27
CA GLY A 160 3.32 -15.36 10.09
C GLY A 160 2.43 -14.15 10.23
N LEU A 161 1.62 -13.85 9.22
CA LEU A 161 0.84 -12.62 9.17
C LEU A 161 -0.67 -12.87 9.07
N VAL A 162 -1.12 -13.68 8.10
CA VAL A 162 -2.55 -13.84 7.81
C VAL A 162 -3.27 -14.55 8.95
N VAL A 163 -2.84 -15.78 9.28
CA VAL A 163 -3.47 -16.58 10.33
C VAL A 163 -3.38 -15.90 11.70
N PRO A 164 -2.22 -15.40 12.17
CA PRO A 164 -2.16 -14.65 13.42
C PRO A 164 -3.07 -13.42 13.45
N SER A 165 -3.14 -12.66 12.36
CA SER A 165 -4.00 -11.47 12.28
C SER A 165 -5.49 -11.87 12.36
N LEU A 166 -5.94 -12.88 11.63
CA LEU A 166 -7.32 -13.34 11.66
C LEU A 166 -7.72 -13.93 13.02
N LEU A 167 -6.80 -14.58 13.73
CA LEU A 167 -7.01 -15.10 15.08
C LEU A 167 -6.93 -14.02 16.18
N ALA A 168 -6.45 -12.82 15.86
CA ALA A 168 -6.33 -11.71 16.81
C ALA A 168 -7.33 -10.56 16.54
N TRP A 169 -7.78 -10.39 15.28
CA TRP A 169 -8.65 -9.28 14.88
C TRP A 169 -10.04 -9.35 15.50
N PRO A 170 -10.50 -8.33 16.27
CA PRO A 170 -11.79 -8.38 16.97
C PRO A 170 -13.00 -8.05 16.08
N GLY A 171 -12.80 -7.29 15.00
CA GLY A 171 -13.86 -6.82 14.12
C GLY A 171 -14.28 -7.82 13.03
N SER A 172 -15.08 -7.34 12.10
CA SER A 172 -15.44 -8.08 10.89
C SER A 172 -14.25 -8.25 9.95
N ALA A 173 -14.28 -9.26 9.10
CA ALA A 173 -13.21 -9.49 8.14
C ALA A 173 -13.75 -10.01 6.80
N ILE A 174 -13.09 -9.62 5.72
CA ILE A 174 -13.25 -10.16 4.37
C ILE A 174 -11.91 -10.76 3.99
N VAL A 175 -11.88 -12.05 3.71
CA VAL A 175 -10.66 -12.80 3.49
C VAL A 175 -10.68 -13.38 2.09
N HIS A 176 -9.76 -12.93 1.23
CA HIS A 176 -9.52 -13.57 -0.07
C HIS A 176 -8.54 -14.73 0.14
N ASP A 177 -9.00 -15.95 -0.10
CA ASP A 177 -8.29 -17.19 0.22
C ASP A 177 -8.23 -18.12 -1.00
N ILE A 178 -7.08 -18.15 -1.69
CA ILE A 178 -6.91 -18.91 -2.94
C ILE A 178 -6.93 -20.42 -2.72
N LYS A 179 -6.59 -20.91 -1.52
CA LYS A 179 -6.46 -22.35 -1.24
C LYS A 179 -7.45 -22.90 -0.24
N GLY A 180 -8.21 -22.04 0.42
CA GLY A 180 -9.06 -22.44 1.54
C GLY A 180 -8.29 -22.72 2.84
N GLU A 181 -6.97 -22.46 2.88
CA GLU A 181 -6.15 -22.68 4.09
C GLU A 181 -6.56 -21.76 5.24
N ASN A 182 -6.86 -20.49 4.94
CA ASN A 182 -7.29 -19.52 5.95
C ASN A 182 -8.66 -19.87 6.52
N TRP A 183 -9.58 -20.36 5.69
CA TRP A 183 -10.85 -20.93 6.13
C TRP A 183 -10.63 -22.08 7.10
N GLN A 184 -9.81 -23.05 6.72
CA GLN A 184 -9.56 -24.24 7.54
C GLN A 184 -8.94 -23.91 8.91
N LEU A 185 -8.04 -22.93 8.97
CA LEU A 185 -7.28 -22.61 10.17
C LEU A 185 -7.95 -21.60 11.10
N THR A 186 -8.81 -20.73 10.57
CA THR A 186 -9.29 -19.59 11.35
C THR A 186 -10.81 -19.52 11.51
N ALA A 187 -11.59 -20.15 10.62
CA ALA A 187 -13.05 -20.07 10.63
C ALA A 187 -13.67 -20.64 11.91
N GLY A 188 -13.10 -21.72 12.45
CA GLY A 188 -13.59 -22.33 13.70
C GLY A 188 -13.48 -21.40 14.92
N PHE A 189 -12.39 -20.66 15.04
CA PHE A 189 -12.24 -19.66 16.11
C PHE A 189 -13.14 -18.45 15.87
N ARG A 190 -13.18 -17.95 14.63
CA ARG A 190 -14.01 -16.81 14.24
C ARG A 190 -15.50 -17.08 14.50
N SER A 191 -15.98 -18.31 14.31
CA SER A 191 -17.38 -18.68 14.54
C SER A 191 -17.82 -18.58 16.01
N ARG A 192 -16.88 -18.66 16.97
CA ARG A 192 -17.18 -18.45 18.39
C ARG A 192 -17.47 -16.98 18.73
N HIS A 193 -16.92 -16.05 17.95
CA HIS A 193 -17.03 -14.62 18.20
C HIS A 193 -18.07 -13.93 17.32
N GLY A 194 -18.36 -14.49 16.15
CA GLY A 194 -19.25 -13.89 15.18
C GLY A 194 -19.79 -14.85 14.14
N ARG A 195 -20.46 -14.30 13.14
CA ARG A 195 -20.97 -15.05 12.01
C ARG A 195 -19.83 -15.32 11.02
N VAL A 196 -19.73 -16.55 10.53
CA VAL A 196 -18.72 -16.94 9.54
C VAL A 196 -19.41 -17.43 8.28
N LEU A 197 -18.99 -16.93 7.14
CA LEU A 197 -19.56 -17.14 5.83
C LEU A 197 -18.47 -17.65 4.88
N LEU A 198 -18.76 -18.76 4.19
CA LEU A 198 -17.93 -19.27 3.11
C LEU A 198 -18.59 -18.93 1.79
N PHE A 199 -17.94 -18.17 0.93
CA PHE A 199 -18.35 -17.96 -0.45
C PHE A 199 -17.30 -18.57 -1.39
N ASP A 200 -17.66 -19.73 -1.94
CA ASP A 200 -16.87 -20.49 -2.91
C ASP A 200 -17.73 -20.79 -4.12
N PRO A 201 -17.53 -20.11 -5.26
CA PRO A 201 -18.34 -20.29 -6.47
C PRO A 201 -18.28 -21.71 -7.07
N THR A 202 -17.35 -22.54 -6.61
CA THR A 202 -17.17 -23.91 -7.11
C THR A 202 -17.78 -24.97 -6.17
N ASN A 203 -18.27 -24.54 -5.00
CA ASN A 203 -18.80 -25.44 -3.97
C ASN A 203 -20.32 -25.23 -3.78
N PRO A 204 -21.16 -26.22 -4.10
CA PRO A 204 -22.61 -26.10 -3.96
C PRO A 204 -23.11 -25.95 -2.51
N LYS A 205 -22.25 -26.24 -1.50
CA LYS A 205 -22.54 -26.00 -0.07
C LYS A 205 -22.16 -24.61 0.42
N SER A 206 -21.62 -23.78 -0.47
CA SER A 206 -21.27 -22.41 -0.18
C SER A 206 -22.48 -21.58 0.24
N SER A 207 -22.26 -20.57 1.08
CA SER A 207 -23.23 -19.50 1.32
C SER A 207 -23.50 -18.77 -0.01
N ALA A 208 -24.76 -18.55 -0.33
CA ALA A 208 -25.13 -17.90 -1.59
C ALA A 208 -25.10 -16.38 -1.47
N TYR A 209 -24.75 -15.74 -2.59
CA TYR A 209 -24.78 -14.29 -2.72
C TYR A 209 -25.18 -13.88 -4.16
N ASN A 210 -26.32 -13.24 -4.29
CA ASN A 210 -26.83 -12.72 -5.55
C ASN A 210 -26.51 -11.24 -5.68
N PRO A 211 -25.60 -10.84 -6.59
CA PRO A 211 -25.22 -9.44 -6.77
C PRO A 211 -26.40 -8.53 -7.15
N LEU A 212 -27.42 -9.06 -7.85
CA LEU A 212 -28.56 -8.27 -8.29
C LEU A 212 -29.52 -7.93 -7.15
N LEU A 213 -29.63 -8.79 -6.13
CA LEU A 213 -30.47 -8.52 -4.97
C LEU A 213 -29.88 -7.45 -4.03
N GLU A 214 -28.60 -7.10 -4.18
CA GLU A 214 -27.98 -5.96 -3.46
C GLU A 214 -28.30 -4.59 -4.11
N VAL A 215 -28.82 -4.60 -5.34
CA VAL A 215 -29.29 -3.37 -6.01
C VAL A 215 -30.45 -2.78 -5.20
N ARG A 216 -30.36 -1.50 -4.89
CA ARG A 216 -31.40 -0.76 -4.15
C ARG A 216 -32.46 -0.25 -5.11
N ARG A 217 -33.68 -0.59 -4.86
CA ARG A 217 -34.81 -0.13 -5.65
C ARG A 217 -35.07 1.36 -5.43
N GLY A 218 -35.45 2.09 -6.49
CA GLY A 218 -35.76 3.52 -6.48
C GLY A 218 -34.59 4.37 -6.98
N GLU A 219 -34.29 5.48 -6.32
CA GLU A 219 -33.31 6.48 -6.81
C GLU A 219 -31.91 5.93 -7.10
N CYS A 220 -31.51 4.86 -6.44
CA CYS A 220 -30.18 4.27 -6.59
C CYS A 220 -30.11 3.12 -7.61
N GLU A 221 -31.22 2.60 -8.12
CA GLU A 221 -31.26 1.36 -8.88
C GLU A 221 -30.43 1.41 -10.16
N VAL A 222 -30.53 2.50 -10.92
CA VAL A 222 -29.78 2.67 -12.17
C VAL A 222 -28.26 2.71 -11.87
N ARG A 223 -27.86 3.49 -10.89
CA ARG A 223 -26.46 3.61 -10.46
C ARG A 223 -25.90 2.25 -10.00
N ASP A 224 -26.66 1.54 -9.18
CA ASP A 224 -26.22 0.26 -8.63
C ASP A 224 -26.10 -0.79 -9.75
N VAL A 225 -27.02 -0.81 -10.71
CA VAL A 225 -26.96 -1.69 -11.89
C VAL A 225 -25.83 -1.30 -12.83
N GLN A 226 -25.59 -0.02 -13.06
CA GLN A 226 -24.42 0.44 -13.84
C GLN A 226 -23.12 -0.04 -13.21
N ASN A 227 -22.97 0.05 -11.88
CA ASN A 227 -21.80 -0.46 -11.18
C ASN A 227 -21.61 -1.99 -11.35
N VAL A 228 -22.70 -2.75 -11.41
CA VAL A 228 -22.65 -4.19 -11.71
C VAL A 228 -22.21 -4.42 -13.15
N ALA A 229 -22.82 -3.73 -14.10
CA ALA A 229 -22.51 -3.84 -15.52
C ALA A 229 -21.06 -3.42 -15.83
N ASP A 230 -20.55 -2.38 -15.16
CA ASP A 230 -19.15 -1.93 -15.28
C ASP A 230 -18.15 -3.06 -15.01
N VAL A 231 -18.37 -3.81 -13.94
CA VAL A 231 -17.47 -4.91 -13.57
C VAL A 231 -17.64 -6.12 -14.51
N LEU A 232 -18.85 -6.38 -14.97
CA LEU A 232 -19.13 -7.49 -15.89
C LEU A 232 -18.44 -7.30 -17.25
N VAL A 233 -18.51 -6.10 -17.83
CA VAL A 233 -17.93 -5.82 -19.16
C VAL A 233 -16.43 -5.54 -19.15
N ASP A 234 -15.83 -5.45 -17.97
CA ASP A 234 -14.41 -5.21 -17.79
C ASP A 234 -13.78 -6.24 -16.85
N PRO A 235 -13.64 -7.49 -17.29
CA PRO A 235 -13.11 -8.57 -16.46
C PRO A 235 -11.64 -8.37 -16.04
N GLU A 236 -10.88 -7.52 -16.74
CA GLU A 236 -9.46 -7.26 -16.46
C GLU A 236 -9.22 -5.93 -15.73
N GLY A 237 -10.18 -5.02 -15.68
CA GLY A 237 -10.05 -3.73 -14.99
C GLY A 237 -9.37 -2.64 -15.83
N SER A 238 -9.67 -2.57 -17.12
CA SER A 238 -9.07 -1.61 -18.07
C SER A 238 -10.09 -0.61 -18.61
N LEU A 239 -10.92 -0.05 -17.73
CA LEU A 239 -12.06 0.84 -18.05
C LEU A 239 -11.78 1.91 -19.12
N ASP A 240 -10.58 2.46 -19.14
CA ASP A 240 -10.19 3.52 -20.08
C ASP A 240 -10.02 3.05 -21.54
N LYS A 241 -10.03 1.72 -21.76
CA LYS A 241 -9.77 1.11 -23.07
C LYS A 241 -10.96 0.35 -23.64
N ARG A 242 -12.17 0.58 -23.10
CA ARG A 242 -13.37 -0.09 -23.62
C ARG A 242 -13.61 0.23 -25.09
N ASN A 243 -13.73 -0.82 -25.90
CA ASN A 243 -14.08 -0.72 -27.29
C ASN A 243 -15.59 -0.45 -27.48
N HIS A 244 -16.00 -0.22 -28.74
CA HIS A 244 -17.41 0.05 -29.08
C HIS A 244 -18.35 -1.07 -28.62
N TRP A 245 -17.94 -2.32 -28.80
CA TRP A 245 -18.77 -3.49 -28.46
C TRP A 245 -18.99 -3.61 -26.94
N GLU A 246 -17.97 -3.37 -26.16
CA GLU A 246 -18.05 -3.36 -24.69
C GLU A 246 -18.95 -2.24 -24.17
N LYS A 247 -18.81 -1.01 -24.73
CA LYS A 247 -19.66 0.13 -24.35
C LYS A 247 -21.13 -0.12 -24.66
N THR A 248 -21.42 -0.66 -25.83
CA THR A 248 -22.81 -0.94 -26.22
C THR A 248 -23.39 -2.15 -25.47
N SER A 249 -22.58 -3.18 -25.22
CA SER A 249 -22.98 -4.31 -24.38
C SER A 249 -23.24 -3.88 -22.92
N HIS A 250 -22.47 -2.91 -22.38
CA HIS A 250 -22.76 -2.32 -21.09
C HIS A 250 -24.16 -1.70 -21.03
N SER A 251 -24.53 -0.87 -22.04
CA SER A 251 -25.86 -0.28 -22.13
C SER A 251 -26.96 -1.36 -22.16
N LEU A 252 -26.81 -2.38 -23.01
CA LEU A 252 -27.75 -3.51 -23.08
C LEU A 252 -27.87 -4.22 -21.72
N LEU A 253 -26.77 -4.53 -21.05
CA LEU A 253 -26.78 -5.21 -19.76
C LEU A 253 -27.45 -4.39 -18.66
N VAL A 254 -27.26 -3.07 -18.63
CA VAL A 254 -27.96 -2.19 -17.69
C VAL A 254 -29.47 -2.30 -17.89
N GLY A 255 -29.97 -2.17 -19.15
CA GLY A 255 -31.38 -2.30 -19.42
C GLY A 255 -31.95 -3.70 -19.14
N ALA A 256 -31.22 -4.76 -19.51
CA ALA A 256 -31.65 -6.13 -19.27
C ALA A 256 -31.70 -6.50 -17.79
N ILE A 257 -30.71 -6.08 -17.02
CA ILE A 257 -30.69 -6.32 -15.57
C ILE A 257 -31.87 -5.61 -14.89
N LEU A 258 -32.10 -4.34 -15.18
CA LEU A 258 -33.27 -3.62 -14.65
C LEU A 258 -34.58 -4.31 -15.06
N HIS A 259 -34.74 -4.71 -16.32
CA HIS A 259 -35.93 -5.44 -16.76
C HIS A 259 -36.14 -6.74 -15.96
N VAL A 260 -35.09 -7.55 -15.82
CA VAL A 260 -35.15 -8.82 -15.08
C VAL A 260 -35.50 -8.60 -13.61
N LEU A 261 -34.95 -7.58 -12.97
CA LEU A 261 -35.25 -7.24 -11.57
C LEU A 261 -36.72 -6.85 -11.38
N TYR A 262 -37.33 -6.15 -12.34
CA TYR A 262 -38.73 -5.74 -12.26
C TYR A 262 -39.70 -6.81 -12.72
N ALA A 263 -39.42 -7.50 -13.85
CA ALA A 263 -40.40 -8.22 -14.61
C ALA A 263 -40.28 -9.75 -14.60
N GLU A 264 -39.04 -10.29 -14.43
CA GLU A 264 -38.82 -11.72 -14.56
C GLU A 264 -38.83 -12.43 -13.18
N ALA A 265 -39.13 -13.73 -13.20
CA ALA A 265 -39.14 -14.55 -11.99
C ALA A 265 -37.72 -14.82 -11.45
N ASP A 266 -36.79 -15.09 -12.37
CA ASP A 266 -35.38 -15.38 -12.02
C ASP A 266 -34.55 -14.09 -12.03
N LYS A 267 -34.48 -13.46 -10.86
CA LYS A 267 -33.78 -12.18 -10.67
C LYS A 267 -32.28 -12.38 -10.41
N THR A 268 -31.61 -13.13 -11.30
CA THR A 268 -30.18 -13.46 -11.20
C THR A 268 -29.45 -13.11 -12.49
N LEU A 269 -28.11 -13.12 -12.46
CA LEU A 269 -27.31 -12.98 -13.68
C LEU A 269 -27.48 -14.18 -14.63
N ALA A 270 -27.79 -15.37 -14.11
CA ALA A 270 -28.21 -16.51 -14.91
C ALA A 270 -29.57 -16.24 -15.59
N GLY A 271 -30.52 -15.63 -14.88
CA GLY A 271 -31.80 -15.17 -15.40
C GLY A 271 -31.64 -14.12 -16.50
N VAL A 272 -30.71 -13.17 -16.34
CA VAL A 272 -30.39 -12.19 -17.40
C VAL A 272 -29.84 -12.89 -18.65
N ALA A 273 -28.93 -13.86 -18.49
CA ALA A 273 -28.41 -14.64 -19.61
C ALA A 273 -29.51 -15.43 -20.30
N ALA A 274 -30.40 -16.09 -19.56
CA ALA A 274 -31.54 -16.82 -20.10
C ALA A 274 -32.53 -15.89 -20.82
N PHE A 275 -32.84 -14.71 -20.26
CA PHE A 275 -33.71 -13.71 -20.84
C PHE A 275 -33.21 -13.22 -22.19
N LEU A 276 -31.90 -12.92 -22.33
CA LEU A 276 -31.29 -12.44 -23.58
C LEU A 276 -31.07 -13.54 -24.61
N SER A 277 -31.00 -14.82 -24.21
CA SER A 277 -30.73 -15.95 -25.09
C SER A 277 -31.89 -16.96 -25.16
N ASP A 278 -33.13 -16.54 -24.89
CA ASP A 278 -34.30 -17.41 -24.93
C ASP A 278 -34.49 -17.98 -26.36
N PRO A 279 -34.35 -19.32 -26.55
CA PRO A 279 -34.45 -19.92 -27.86
C PRO A 279 -35.86 -19.84 -28.51
N LYS A 280 -36.86 -19.53 -27.69
CA LYS A 280 -38.26 -19.41 -28.13
C LYS A 280 -38.61 -17.99 -28.56
N ARG A 281 -37.74 -17.03 -28.34
CA ARG A 281 -38.05 -15.61 -28.56
C ARG A 281 -36.92 -14.91 -29.31
N PRO A 282 -37.15 -14.40 -30.53
CA PRO A 282 -36.18 -13.58 -31.24
C PRO A 282 -35.78 -12.35 -30.44
N ILE A 283 -34.54 -11.89 -30.60
CA ILE A 283 -34.02 -10.75 -29.84
C ILE A 283 -34.85 -9.47 -29.99
N GLU A 284 -35.41 -9.25 -31.19
CA GLU A 284 -36.30 -8.10 -31.46
C GLU A 284 -37.56 -8.16 -30.59
N ALA A 285 -38.13 -9.34 -30.40
CA ALA A 285 -39.28 -9.51 -29.52
C ALA A 285 -38.89 -9.30 -28.05
N THR A 286 -37.67 -9.70 -27.63
CA THR A 286 -37.13 -9.45 -26.31
C THR A 286 -36.98 -7.94 -26.06
N LEU A 287 -36.38 -7.21 -27.01
CA LEU A 287 -36.21 -5.76 -26.91
C LEU A 287 -37.55 -5.00 -26.93
N LYS A 288 -38.51 -5.45 -27.74
CA LYS A 288 -39.87 -4.90 -27.71
C LYS A 288 -40.57 -5.14 -26.38
N ALA A 289 -40.40 -6.33 -25.78
CA ALA A 289 -40.93 -6.62 -24.45
C ALA A 289 -40.34 -5.66 -23.40
N MET A 290 -39.04 -5.40 -23.43
CA MET A 290 -38.38 -4.41 -22.54
C MET A 290 -39.01 -3.02 -22.67
N MET A 291 -39.41 -2.61 -23.89
CA MET A 291 -40.01 -1.30 -24.15
C MET A 291 -41.47 -1.19 -23.71
N THR A 292 -42.20 -2.30 -23.67
CA THR A 292 -43.66 -2.31 -23.44
C THR A 292 -44.07 -2.85 -22.07
N THR A 293 -43.16 -3.38 -21.29
CA THR A 293 -43.43 -3.86 -19.93
C THR A 293 -43.65 -2.69 -18.98
N PRO A 294 -44.74 -2.61 -18.20
CA PRO A 294 -45.02 -1.51 -17.28
C PRO A 294 -44.26 -1.68 -15.96
N HIS A 295 -42.92 -1.49 -15.99
CA HIS A 295 -42.05 -1.65 -14.84
C HIS A 295 -42.42 -0.75 -13.65
N LEU A 296 -42.91 0.45 -13.95
CA LEU A 296 -43.30 1.47 -12.99
C LEU A 296 -44.84 1.58 -12.83
N GLY A 297 -45.55 0.50 -13.15
CA GLY A 297 -47.01 0.46 -13.06
C GLY A 297 -47.67 1.44 -14.05
N GLU A 298 -48.48 2.37 -13.52
CA GLU A 298 -49.22 3.36 -14.37
C GLU A 298 -48.26 4.30 -15.13
N GLN A 299 -47.02 4.50 -14.68
CA GLN A 299 -46.03 5.30 -15.40
C GLN A 299 -45.43 4.56 -16.59
N GLY A 300 -45.77 3.27 -16.79
CA GLY A 300 -45.36 2.49 -17.93
C GLY A 300 -43.98 1.88 -17.81
N ALA A 301 -43.26 1.82 -18.92
CA ALA A 301 -41.93 1.23 -18.97
C ALA A 301 -40.89 2.12 -18.30
N HIS A 302 -39.92 1.49 -17.61
CA HIS A 302 -38.79 2.21 -17.02
C HIS A 302 -37.98 2.92 -18.12
N PRO A 303 -37.70 4.25 -17.99
CA PRO A 303 -37.09 5.04 -19.08
C PRO A 303 -35.75 4.48 -19.56
N VAL A 304 -34.85 4.04 -18.63
CA VAL A 304 -33.56 3.47 -18.99
C VAL A 304 -33.71 2.12 -19.71
N VAL A 305 -34.66 1.27 -19.30
CA VAL A 305 -34.92 -0.02 -19.96
C VAL A 305 -35.44 0.21 -21.37
N ALA A 306 -36.39 1.13 -21.53
CA ALA A 306 -36.98 1.44 -22.84
C ALA A 306 -35.98 2.09 -23.81
N SER A 307 -35.14 3.02 -23.30
CA SER A 307 -34.15 3.72 -24.14
C SER A 307 -33.04 2.78 -24.60
N THR A 308 -32.48 1.93 -23.73
CA THR A 308 -31.45 0.96 -24.13
C THR A 308 -31.97 -0.07 -25.11
N ALA A 309 -33.20 -0.55 -24.96
CA ALA A 309 -33.81 -1.46 -25.91
C ALA A 309 -34.03 -0.79 -27.27
N ARG A 310 -34.49 0.46 -27.29
CA ARG A 310 -34.68 1.25 -28.52
C ARG A 310 -33.34 1.51 -29.22
N GLU A 311 -32.32 1.89 -28.47
CA GLU A 311 -30.96 2.10 -29.00
C GLU A 311 -30.48 0.86 -29.76
N LEU A 312 -30.61 -0.32 -29.17
CA LEU A 312 -30.18 -1.57 -29.81
C LEU A 312 -31.08 -1.96 -31.01
N LEU A 313 -32.38 -1.71 -30.94
CA LEU A 313 -33.30 -1.95 -32.08
C LEU A 313 -32.97 -1.08 -33.29
N ASN A 314 -32.49 0.13 -33.10
CA ASN A 314 -32.13 1.05 -34.16
C ASN A 314 -30.81 0.68 -34.88
N LYS A 315 -30.02 -0.24 -34.31
CA LYS A 315 -28.79 -0.73 -34.92
C LYS A 315 -29.06 -1.75 -36.01
N SER A 316 -28.11 -1.89 -36.96
CA SER A 316 -28.16 -2.93 -37.96
C SER A 316 -28.22 -4.33 -37.34
N GLU A 317 -28.74 -5.31 -38.06
CA GLU A 317 -28.83 -6.70 -37.59
C GLU A 317 -27.46 -7.27 -37.20
N ASN A 318 -26.44 -7.01 -38.01
CA ASN A 318 -25.07 -7.47 -37.75
C ASN A 318 -24.52 -6.84 -36.48
N GLU A 319 -24.67 -5.53 -36.29
CA GLU A 319 -24.22 -4.82 -35.10
C GLU A 319 -24.97 -5.32 -33.85
N ARG A 320 -26.29 -5.46 -33.93
CA ARG A 320 -27.13 -5.97 -32.85
C ARG A 320 -26.71 -7.39 -32.42
N SER A 321 -26.47 -8.27 -33.41
CA SER A 321 -25.96 -9.63 -33.16
C SER A 321 -24.59 -9.62 -32.48
N GLY A 322 -23.67 -8.75 -32.92
CA GLY A 322 -22.35 -8.58 -32.31
C GLY A 322 -22.41 -8.10 -30.85
N VAL A 323 -23.26 -7.09 -30.60
CA VAL A 323 -23.47 -6.57 -29.23
C VAL A 323 -24.07 -7.66 -28.32
N LEU A 324 -25.07 -8.39 -28.79
CA LEU A 324 -25.68 -9.48 -28.02
C LEU A 324 -24.70 -10.58 -27.73
N SER A 325 -23.92 -11.01 -28.71
CA SER A 325 -22.86 -12.03 -28.53
C SER A 325 -21.83 -11.59 -27.49
N THR A 326 -21.41 -10.33 -27.55
CA THR A 326 -20.45 -9.76 -26.57
C THR A 326 -21.07 -9.71 -25.17
N ALA A 327 -22.31 -9.23 -25.03
CA ALA A 327 -23.00 -9.20 -23.72
C ALA A 327 -23.15 -10.61 -23.11
N LEU A 328 -23.53 -11.61 -23.93
CA LEU A 328 -23.68 -12.99 -23.49
C LEU A 328 -22.33 -13.64 -23.11
N SER A 329 -21.22 -13.22 -23.71
CA SER A 329 -19.91 -13.71 -23.35
C SER A 329 -19.53 -13.32 -21.90
N PHE A 330 -19.90 -12.13 -21.45
CA PHE A 330 -19.71 -11.68 -20.06
C PHE A 330 -20.60 -12.43 -19.05
N LEU A 331 -21.71 -12.98 -19.50
CA LEU A 331 -22.63 -13.77 -18.67
C LEU A 331 -22.34 -15.27 -18.71
N GLY A 332 -21.34 -15.72 -19.47
CA GLY A 332 -21.03 -17.12 -19.68
C GLY A 332 -20.76 -17.91 -18.38
N LEU A 333 -20.10 -17.29 -17.41
CA LEU A 333 -19.82 -17.87 -16.09
C LEU A 333 -21.11 -18.33 -15.36
N TYR A 334 -22.19 -17.55 -15.44
CA TYR A 334 -23.43 -17.77 -14.71
C TYR A 334 -24.31 -18.87 -15.31
N ARG A 335 -23.90 -19.47 -16.44
CA ARG A 335 -24.52 -20.67 -17.03
C ARG A 335 -24.04 -21.98 -16.36
N ASP A 336 -22.95 -21.91 -15.58
CA ASP A 336 -22.49 -23.03 -14.77
C ASP A 336 -23.52 -23.30 -13.66
N PRO A 337 -24.03 -24.55 -13.52
CA PRO A 337 -25.08 -24.88 -12.54
C PRO A 337 -24.67 -24.58 -11.09
N VAL A 338 -23.39 -24.79 -10.74
CA VAL A 338 -22.89 -24.53 -9.38
C VAL A 338 -22.81 -23.04 -9.12
N VAL A 339 -22.28 -22.27 -10.07
CA VAL A 339 -22.23 -20.79 -9.98
C VAL A 339 -23.66 -20.23 -9.92
N ALA A 340 -24.57 -20.70 -10.76
CA ALA A 340 -25.98 -20.29 -10.74
C ALA A 340 -26.61 -20.57 -9.37
N GLN A 341 -26.35 -21.74 -8.78
CA GLN A 341 -26.87 -22.12 -7.46
C GLN A 341 -26.38 -21.19 -6.35
N VAL A 342 -25.08 -20.85 -6.32
CA VAL A 342 -24.51 -19.99 -5.25
C VAL A 342 -24.75 -18.49 -5.51
N THR A 343 -25.29 -18.13 -6.67
CA THR A 343 -25.68 -16.75 -7.00
C THR A 343 -27.19 -16.57 -7.15
N CYS A 344 -28.01 -17.57 -6.78
CA CYS A 344 -29.46 -17.48 -6.96
C CYS A 344 -30.19 -16.69 -5.86
N ARG A 345 -29.58 -16.54 -4.66
CA ARG A 345 -30.18 -15.90 -3.49
C ARG A 345 -29.10 -15.23 -2.64
N CYS A 346 -29.53 -14.46 -1.64
CA CYS A 346 -28.62 -13.92 -0.62
C CYS A 346 -28.82 -14.65 0.72
N ASP A 347 -27.81 -15.40 1.15
CA ASP A 347 -27.73 -15.92 2.52
C ASP A 347 -27.14 -14.84 3.46
N TRP A 348 -26.45 -13.85 2.94
CA TRP A 348 -25.89 -12.70 3.65
C TRP A 348 -26.03 -11.41 2.80
N ARG A 349 -25.92 -10.28 3.47
CA ARG A 349 -25.96 -8.93 2.89
C ARG A 349 -24.69 -8.17 3.26
N ILE A 350 -24.31 -7.20 2.42
CA ILE A 350 -23.14 -6.35 2.71
C ILE A 350 -23.30 -5.63 4.05
N ALA A 351 -24.50 -5.15 4.36
CA ALA A 351 -24.78 -4.50 5.64
C ALA A 351 -24.58 -5.41 6.87
N ASP A 352 -24.64 -6.75 6.71
CA ASP A 352 -24.38 -7.69 7.81
C ASP A 352 -22.91 -7.64 8.27
N LEU A 353 -21.99 -7.19 7.41
CA LEU A 353 -20.58 -7.07 7.74
C LEU A 353 -20.30 -5.97 8.77
N ILE A 354 -21.14 -4.94 8.86
CA ILE A 354 -20.90 -3.75 9.69
C ILE A 354 -21.93 -3.54 10.80
N ALA A 355 -23.19 -3.94 10.57
CA ALA A 355 -24.32 -3.49 11.38
C ALA A 355 -24.86 -4.55 12.36
N ASN A 356 -24.43 -5.80 12.28
CA ASN A 356 -24.88 -6.87 13.19
C ASN A 356 -24.34 -6.66 14.62
N SER A 357 -24.99 -7.30 15.60
CA SER A 357 -24.55 -7.28 17.01
C SER A 357 -23.19 -7.96 17.21
N ARG A 358 -22.89 -8.95 16.38
CA ARG A 358 -21.61 -9.67 16.36
C ARG A 358 -20.89 -9.42 15.04
N PRO A 359 -19.54 -9.42 15.01
CA PRO A 359 -18.78 -9.28 13.79
C PRO A 359 -19.07 -10.42 12.82
N ALA A 360 -18.92 -10.15 11.53
CA ALA A 360 -19.04 -11.16 10.49
C ALA A 360 -17.71 -11.37 9.76
N THR A 361 -17.38 -12.61 9.44
CA THR A 361 -16.21 -12.95 8.64
C THR A 361 -16.63 -13.64 7.36
N LEU A 362 -16.32 -13.02 6.22
CA LEU A 362 -16.57 -13.55 4.89
C LEU A 362 -15.28 -14.09 4.29
N TYR A 363 -15.23 -15.37 4.00
CA TYR A 363 -14.16 -16.00 3.26
C TYR A 363 -14.56 -16.15 1.80
N LEU A 364 -13.81 -15.51 0.91
CA LEU A 364 -13.91 -15.64 -0.53
C LEU A 364 -12.88 -16.66 -0.97
N VAL A 365 -13.30 -17.91 -1.08
CA VAL A 365 -12.42 -19.03 -1.40
C VAL A 365 -12.54 -19.35 -2.87
N VAL A 366 -11.41 -19.44 -3.56
CA VAL A 366 -11.35 -19.79 -4.99
C VAL A 366 -10.19 -20.74 -5.21
N PRO A 367 -10.45 -21.99 -5.62
CA PRO A 367 -9.38 -22.93 -5.96
C PRO A 367 -8.48 -22.40 -7.08
N PRO A 368 -7.17 -22.70 -7.04
CA PRO A 368 -6.22 -22.22 -8.06
C PRO A 368 -6.61 -22.56 -9.50
N SER A 369 -7.26 -23.70 -9.73
CA SER A 369 -7.77 -24.15 -11.04
C SER A 369 -8.84 -23.24 -11.62
N ASP A 370 -9.60 -22.55 -10.77
CA ASP A 370 -10.79 -21.79 -11.14
C ASP A 370 -10.62 -20.26 -10.99
N ILE A 371 -9.44 -19.79 -10.58
CA ILE A 371 -9.17 -18.35 -10.36
C ILE A 371 -9.53 -17.52 -11.60
N SER A 372 -9.03 -17.89 -12.78
CA SER A 372 -9.26 -17.12 -14.01
C SER A 372 -10.73 -17.10 -14.40
N ARG A 373 -11.42 -18.23 -14.22
CA ARG A 373 -12.84 -18.39 -14.58
C ARG A 373 -13.77 -17.61 -13.65
N THR A 374 -13.53 -17.67 -12.33
CA THR A 374 -14.41 -17.06 -11.32
C THR A 374 -14.00 -15.64 -10.91
N LYS A 375 -12.84 -15.17 -11.38
CA LYS A 375 -12.31 -13.83 -11.13
C LYS A 375 -13.34 -12.72 -11.32
N PRO A 376 -14.14 -12.67 -12.41
CA PRO A 376 -15.15 -11.62 -12.61
C PRO A 376 -16.17 -11.56 -11.46
N LEU A 377 -16.61 -12.70 -10.94
CA LEU A 377 -17.58 -12.77 -9.84
C LEU A 377 -16.97 -12.28 -8.52
N ILE A 378 -15.75 -12.71 -8.20
CA ILE A 378 -15.06 -12.25 -6.96
C ILE A 378 -14.80 -10.73 -7.02
N ARG A 379 -14.40 -10.22 -8.20
CA ARG A 379 -14.24 -8.78 -8.43
C ARG A 379 -15.56 -8.03 -8.24
N LEU A 380 -16.66 -8.58 -8.75
CA LEU A 380 -18.00 -8.00 -8.59
C LEU A 380 -18.40 -7.91 -7.10
N VAL A 381 -18.22 -9.00 -6.35
CA VAL A 381 -18.49 -9.04 -4.91
C VAL A 381 -17.66 -8.01 -4.16
N LEU A 382 -16.34 -7.96 -4.38
CA LEU A 382 -15.45 -7.02 -3.71
C LEU A 382 -15.74 -5.56 -4.10
N ASN A 383 -16.08 -5.31 -5.36
CA ASN A 383 -16.47 -3.97 -5.83
C ASN A 383 -17.76 -3.48 -5.17
N GLN A 384 -18.80 -4.34 -5.12
CA GLN A 384 -20.05 -4.00 -4.45
C GLN A 384 -19.85 -3.75 -2.96
N ILE A 385 -19.06 -4.59 -2.27
CA ILE A 385 -18.73 -4.39 -0.85
C ILE A 385 -17.99 -3.07 -0.67
N GLY A 386 -16.95 -2.83 -1.45
CA GLY A 386 -16.15 -1.62 -1.34
C GLY A 386 -16.97 -0.36 -1.55
N ARG A 387 -17.72 -0.27 -2.64
CA ARG A 387 -18.60 0.88 -2.95
C ARG A 387 -19.64 1.08 -1.87
N ARG A 388 -20.33 0.01 -1.44
CA ARG A 388 -21.41 0.10 -0.46
C ARG A 388 -20.91 0.56 0.92
N LEU A 389 -19.76 0.09 1.35
CA LEU A 389 -19.20 0.43 2.66
C LEU A 389 -18.53 1.82 2.70
N THR A 390 -18.33 2.47 1.55
CA THR A 390 -17.74 3.81 1.45
C THR A 390 -18.74 4.90 1.03
N GLU A 391 -20.05 4.61 1.03
CA GLU A 391 -21.08 5.60 0.65
C GLU A 391 -21.39 6.59 1.78
N ASP A 392 -21.53 6.10 2.99
CA ASP A 392 -21.90 6.93 4.14
C ASP A 392 -20.83 6.88 5.23
N LEU A 393 -20.21 8.04 5.46
CA LEU A 393 -19.20 8.21 6.52
C LEU A 393 -19.82 8.18 7.92
N HIS A 394 -21.07 8.60 8.05
CA HIS A 394 -21.79 8.75 9.31
C HIS A 394 -22.82 7.64 9.54
N ASP A 395 -22.64 6.49 8.89
CA ASP A 395 -23.53 5.33 9.06
C ASP A 395 -23.63 4.96 10.55
N ARG A 396 -24.79 5.30 11.16
CA ARG A 396 -25.08 5.07 12.59
C ARG A 396 -25.23 3.58 12.92
N ASP A 397 -25.48 2.76 11.92
CA ASP A 397 -25.61 1.32 12.08
C ASP A 397 -24.25 0.60 12.09
N ARG A 398 -23.17 1.30 11.75
CA ARG A 398 -21.81 0.73 11.75
C ARG A 398 -21.34 0.45 13.17
N ARG A 399 -21.20 -0.84 13.48
CA ARG A 399 -20.76 -1.34 14.79
C ARG A 399 -19.37 -1.95 14.76
N HIS A 400 -18.92 -2.41 13.60
CA HIS A 400 -17.66 -3.12 13.46
C HIS A 400 -16.76 -2.49 12.40
N ARG A 401 -15.47 -2.41 12.72
CA ARG A 401 -14.42 -2.18 11.74
C ARG A 401 -14.27 -3.42 10.86
N VAL A 402 -13.93 -3.23 9.60
CA VAL A 402 -13.78 -4.31 8.62
C VAL A 402 -12.31 -4.44 8.22
N LEU A 403 -11.74 -5.62 8.39
CA LEU A 403 -10.44 -5.99 7.85
C LEU A 403 -10.61 -6.63 6.47
N MET A 404 -10.07 -6.03 5.42
CA MET A 404 -9.93 -6.68 4.11
C MET A 404 -8.57 -7.35 4.01
N MET A 405 -8.52 -8.65 4.28
CA MET A 405 -7.32 -9.48 4.17
C MET A 405 -7.26 -10.07 2.76
N LEU A 406 -6.51 -9.42 1.87
CA LEU A 406 -6.41 -9.81 0.46
C LEU A 406 -5.08 -10.53 0.21
N ASP A 407 -5.07 -11.84 0.41
CA ASP A 407 -3.91 -12.68 0.08
C ASP A 407 -3.77 -12.76 -1.44
N GLU A 408 -2.61 -12.34 -1.94
CA GLU A 408 -2.30 -12.30 -3.37
C GLU A 408 -3.25 -11.37 -4.17
N PHE A 409 -3.52 -10.16 -3.64
CA PHE A 409 -4.47 -9.22 -4.26
C PHE A 409 -4.21 -8.91 -5.74
N PRO A 410 -2.96 -8.89 -6.28
CA PRO A 410 -2.75 -8.67 -7.71
C PRO A 410 -3.34 -9.76 -8.62
N ALA A 411 -3.62 -10.97 -8.08
CA ALA A 411 -4.27 -12.04 -8.84
C ALA A 411 -5.70 -11.69 -9.25
N LEU A 412 -6.35 -10.78 -8.51
CA LEU A 412 -7.68 -10.25 -8.82
C LEU A 412 -7.67 -9.31 -10.05
N GLY A 413 -6.48 -8.92 -10.56
CA GLY A 413 -6.34 -7.87 -11.56
C GLY A 413 -6.59 -6.48 -10.99
N ARG A 414 -6.69 -5.47 -11.85
CA ARG A 414 -6.94 -4.10 -11.42
C ARG A 414 -8.38 -3.95 -10.91
N LEU A 415 -8.53 -3.50 -9.69
CA LEU A 415 -9.79 -3.09 -9.08
C LEU A 415 -9.80 -1.56 -9.03
N ASP A 416 -10.28 -0.89 -10.08
CA ASP A 416 -10.17 0.57 -10.22
C ASP A 416 -10.78 1.34 -9.07
N PHE A 417 -12.00 0.94 -8.67
CA PHE A 417 -12.63 1.51 -7.49
C PHE A 417 -11.75 1.36 -6.25
N PHE A 418 -11.12 0.18 -6.08
CA PHE A 418 -10.32 -0.12 -4.90
C PHE A 418 -9.05 0.74 -4.82
N GLU A 419 -8.34 0.93 -5.95
CA GLU A 419 -7.15 1.78 -6.02
C GLU A 419 -7.45 3.21 -5.55
N SER A 420 -8.53 3.80 -6.09
CA SER A 420 -8.95 5.15 -5.70
C SER A 420 -9.54 5.21 -4.29
N ALA A 421 -10.27 4.18 -3.87
CA ALA A 421 -10.93 4.14 -2.57
C ALA A 421 -9.96 3.90 -1.40
N LEU A 422 -8.80 3.29 -1.62
CA LEU A 422 -7.78 3.09 -0.56
C LEU A 422 -7.46 4.39 0.18
N ALA A 423 -7.41 5.52 -0.52
CA ALA A 423 -7.16 6.81 0.10
C ALA A 423 -8.21 7.22 1.15
N PHE A 424 -9.43 6.69 1.05
CA PHE A 424 -10.59 7.09 1.87
C PHE A 424 -11.10 5.98 2.80
N MET A 425 -10.87 4.71 2.45
CA MET A 425 -11.41 3.53 3.15
C MET A 425 -11.12 3.55 4.66
N ALA A 426 -9.94 4.05 5.06
CA ALA A 426 -9.56 4.19 6.45
C ALA A 426 -10.56 5.01 7.27
N GLY A 427 -11.05 6.13 6.70
CA GLY A 427 -12.07 6.99 7.30
C GLY A 427 -13.43 6.30 7.48
N TYR A 428 -13.73 5.30 6.63
CA TYR A 428 -14.94 4.48 6.72
C TYR A 428 -14.77 3.23 7.59
N GLY A 429 -13.70 3.14 8.39
CA GLY A 429 -13.44 2.00 9.28
C GLY A 429 -13.08 0.71 8.55
N ILE A 430 -12.59 0.80 7.32
CA ILE A 430 -12.12 -0.33 6.52
C ILE A 430 -10.60 -0.29 6.50
N LYS A 431 -9.98 -1.36 7.01
CA LYS A 431 -8.53 -1.57 7.00
C LYS A 431 -8.18 -2.62 5.98
N SER A 432 -7.36 -2.30 5.00
CA SER A 432 -6.86 -3.26 4.02
C SER A 432 -5.50 -3.81 4.42
N PHE A 433 -5.34 -5.12 4.35
CA PHE A 433 -4.08 -5.82 4.44
C PHE A 433 -3.82 -6.51 3.11
N LEU A 434 -2.98 -5.88 2.30
CA LEU A 434 -2.67 -6.29 0.94
C LEU A 434 -1.39 -7.13 0.93
N ILE A 435 -1.41 -8.28 0.28
CA ILE A 435 -0.23 -9.13 0.15
C ILE A 435 0.06 -9.34 -1.33
N ALA A 436 1.31 -9.08 -1.73
CA ALA A 436 1.84 -9.33 -3.06
C ALA A 436 3.17 -10.08 -2.96
N GLN A 437 3.53 -10.84 -3.99
CA GLN A 437 4.82 -11.54 -4.01
C GLN A 437 5.96 -10.59 -4.36
N SER A 438 5.70 -9.60 -5.20
CA SER A 438 6.68 -8.62 -5.66
C SER A 438 6.00 -7.33 -6.14
N LEU A 439 6.80 -6.27 -6.28
CA LEU A 439 6.37 -5.02 -6.89
C LEU A 439 5.93 -5.22 -8.34
N ASN A 440 6.61 -6.11 -9.09
CA ASN A 440 6.27 -6.40 -10.47
C ASN A 440 4.83 -6.93 -10.65
N GLN A 441 4.30 -7.70 -9.69
CA GLN A 441 2.91 -8.15 -9.74
C GLN A 441 1.93 -6.98 -9.60
N ILE A 442 2.23 -6.02 -8.73
CA ILE A 442 1.40 -4.82 -8.54
C ILE A 442 1.45 -3.97 -9.81
N GLU A 443 2.64 -3.72 -10.35
CA GLU A 443 2.80 -2.92 -11.57
C GLU A 443 2.14 -3.59 -12.80
N LYS A 444 2.15 -4.92 -12.88
CA LYS A 444 1.46 -5.65 -13.94
C LYS A 444 -0.06 -5.47 -13.88
N ALA A 445 -0.64 -5.43 -12.68
CA ALA A 445 -2.07 -5.31 -12.48
C ALA A 445 -2.56 -3.85 -12.56
N TYR A 446 -1.82 -2.91 -11.97
CA TYR A 446 -2.24 -1.52 -11.77
C TYR A 446 -1.44 -0.51 -12.61
N GLY A 447 -0.41 -0.96 -13.33
CA GLY A 447 0.52 -0.09 -14.05
C GLY A 447 1.65 0.45 -13.17
N PRO A 448 2.69 1.06 -13.79
CA PRO A 448 3.86 1.57 -13.06
C PRO A 448 3.54 2.80 -12.18
N ASN A 449 2.51 3.56 -12.52
CA ASN A 449 2.10 4.78 -11.83
C ASN A 449 0.82 4.52 -11.02
N ASN A 450 0.89 3.61 -10.04
CA ASN A 450 -0.24 3.29 -9.17
C ASN A 450 -0.05 3.86 -7.76
N ALA A 451 -1.16 4.15 -7.08
CA ALA A 451 -1.19 4.72 -5.74
C ALA A 451 -1.21 3.67 -4.60
N ILE A 452 -1.08 2.37 -4.91
CA ILE A 452 -1.22 1.31 -3.91
C ILE A 452 -0.19 1.43 -2.78
N LEU A 453 1.10 1.66 -3.16
CA LEU A 453 2.16 1.80 -2.17
C LEU A 453 1.98 3.06 -1.31
N ASP A 454 1.55 4.15 -1.92
CA ASP A 454 1.47 5.46 -1.25
C ASP A 454 0.34 5.49 -0.22
N ASN A 455 -0.72 4.72 -0.45
CA ASN A 455 -1.84 4.59 0.48
C ASN A 455 -1.58 3.57 1.61
N CYS A 456 -0.45 2.83 1.59
CA CYS A 456 -0.10 1.86 2.62
C CYS A 456 0.99 2.41 3.54
N HIS A 457 0.60 2.92 4.71
CA HIS A 457 1.50 3.52 5.69
C HIS A 457 2.30 2.50 6.50
N ALA A 458 1.77 1.28 6.64
CA ALA A 458 2.49 0.15 7.21
C ALA A 458 2.93 -0.82 6.11
N ARG A 459 4.21 -1.17 6.07
CA ARG A 459 4.76 -2.08 5.07
C ARG A 459 5.57 -3.17 5.73
N VAL A 460 5.34 -4.41 5.32
CA VAL A 460 6.11 -5.58 5.77
C VAL A 460 6.84 -6.15 4.56
N SER A 461 8.13 -6.45 4.71
CA SER A 461 8.90 -7.10 3.65
C SER A 461 9.62 -8.33 4.18
N PHE A 462 9.40 -9.44 3.51
CA PHE A 462 10.20 -10.65 3.67
C PHE A 462 11.39 -10.63 2.71
N ALA A 463 12.30 -11.60 2.82
CA ALA A 463 13.29 -11.81 1.78
C ALA A 463 12.59 -11.97 0.42
N THR A 464 13.01 -11.20 -0.57
CA THR A 464 12.42 -11.22 -1.92
C THR A 464 13.43 -11.72 -2.94
N ASN A 465 12.95 -12.40 -3.98
CA ASN A 465 13.80 -12.82 -5.10
C ASN A 465 13.78 -11.80 -6.25
N ASP A 466 12.97 -10.75 -6.14
CA ASP A 466 12.82 -9.71 -7.14
C ASP A 466 13.72 -8.51 -6.81
N GLU A 467 14.69 -8.22 -7.70
CA GLU A 467 15.68 -7.14 -7.51
C GLU A 467 15.02 -5.75 -7.40
N ARG A 468 13.95 -5.50 -8.15
CA ARG A 468 13.25 -4.21 -8.10
C ARG A 468 12.55 -4.00 -6.75
N THR A 469 11.93 -5.05 -6.22
CA THR A 469 11.34 -5.02 -4.87
C THR A 469 12.43 -4.84 -3.83
N ALA A 470 13.55 -5.60 -3.92
CA ALA A 470 14.67 -5.46 -3.00
C ALA A 470 15.26 -4.05 -3.00
N LYS A 471 15.44 -3.45 -4.20
CA LYS A 471 15.91 -2.08 -4.34
C LYS A 471 14.93 -1.09 -3.73
N ARG A 472 13.62 -1.22 -4.01
CA ARG A 472 12.59 -0.33 -3.44
C ARG A 472 12.56 -0.39 -1.91
N VAL A 473 12.73 -1.58 -1.32
CA VAL A 473 12.82 -1.76 0.14
C VAL A 473 14.10 -1.11 0.68
N SER A 474 15.25 -1.35 0.04
CA SER A 474 16.53 -0.75 0.42
C SER A 474 16.48 0.78 0.40
N ASP A 475 15.92 1.36 -0.66
CA ASP A 475 15.77 2.82 -0.81
C ASP A 475 14.83 3.39 0.28
N ALA A 476 13.74 2.68 0.61
CA ALA A 476 12.80 3.08 1.65
C ALA A 476 13.39 2.99 3.07
N LEU A 477 14.34 2.10 3.32
CA LEU A 477 15.08 2.00 4.60
C LEU A 477 16.03 3.16 4.83
N GLY A 478 16.45 3.84 3.75
CA GLY A 478 17.33 4.98 3.78
C GLY A 478 18.81 4.63 3.93
N THR A 479 19.61 5.68 4.06
CA THR A 479 21.08 5.62 4.10
C THR A 479 21.59 5.99 5.48
N ALA A 480 22.56 5.25 5.96
CA ALA A 480 23.32 5.52 7.19
C ALA A 480 24.74 5.99 6.84
N THR A 481 25.34 6.74 7.75
CA THR A 481 26.76 7.08 7.69
C THR A 481 27.58 5.97 8.33
N GLU A 482 28.45 5.31 7.55
CA GLU A 482 29.38 4.29 8.04
C GLU A 482 30.81 4.85 8.10
N MET A 483 31.48 4.65 9.24
CA MET A 483 32.89 4.99 9.42
C MET A 483 33.78 3.84 8.95
N ARG A 484 34.39 3.96 7.78
CA ARG A 484 35.35 2.98 7.28
C ARG A 484 36.76 3.37 7.67
N ALA A 485 37.49 2.41 8.26
CA ALA A 485 38.89 2.55 8.53
C ALA A 485 39.71 2.15 7.27
N MET A 486 40.33 3.13 6.60
CA MET A 486 41.33 2.86 5.58
C MET A 486 42.70 2.70 6.23
N LYS A 487 43.29 1.54 6.05
CA LYS A 487 44.66 1.24 6.48
C LYS A 487 45.60 1.52 5.31
N ASN A 488 46.30 2.64 5.34
CA ASN A 488 47.35 2.95 4.37
C ASN A 488 48.71 2.63 4.99
N TYR A 489 49.43 1.71 4.37
CA TYR A 489 50.84 1.42 4.72
C TYR A 489 51.72 2.42 3.98
N ALA A 490 52.35 3.33 4.73
CA ALA A 490 53.40 4.20 4.22
C ALA A 490 54.73 3.68 4.82
N GLY A 491 55.53 2.99 4.00
CA GLY A 491 56.85 2.51 4.40
C GLY A 491 57.43 1.49 3.43
N HIS A 492 58.76 1.41 3.38
CA HIS A 492 59.49 0.46 2.53
C HIS A 492 59.29 -0.96 3.07
N ARG A 493 58.92 -1.93 2.21
CA ARG A 493 58.60 -3.33 2.56
C ARG A 493 59.70 -4.06 3.30
N LEU A 494 60.94 -3.57 3.22
CA LEU A 494 62.15 -4.20 3.77
C LEU A 494 62.63 -3.59 5.10
N ASN A 495 61.89 -2.60 5.65
CA ASN A 495 62.32 -1.97 6.91
C ASN A 495 61.15 -1.90 7.90
N PRO A 496 60.85 -2.99 8.64
CA PRO A 496 59.70 -3.09 9.53
C PRO A 496 59.67 -2.07 10.69
N TRP A 497 60.81 -1.47 11.01
CA TRP A 497 60.91 -0.47 12.10
C TRP A 497 60.53 0.96 11.69
N LEU A 498 60.37 1.24 10.41
CA LEU A 498 59.97 2.54 9.84
C LEU A 498 58.59 2.53 9.21
N GLY A 499 57.84 1.43 9.31
CA GLY A 499 56.50 1.31 8.78
C GLY A 499 55.50 2.05 9.67
N HIS A 500 54.98 3.19 9.22
CA HIS A 500 53.85 3.86 9.89
C HIS A 500 52.53 3.34 9.32
N LEU A 501 51.74 2.67 10.17
CA LEU A 501 50.36 2.31 9.87
C LEU A 501 49.48 3.57 10.02
N MET A 502 49.12 4.20 8.92
CA MET A 502 48.19 5.33 8.91
C MET A 502 46.76 4.79 8.82
N VAL A 503 46.02 4.88 9.92
CA VAL A 503 44.58 4.55 9.91
C VAL A 503 43.80 5.84 9.67
N SER A 504 43.36 6.05 8.44
CA SER A 504 42.42 7.13 8.10
C SER A 504 40.99 6.62 8.26
N ARG A 505 40.15 7.36 8.96
CA ARG A 505 38.70 7.09 9.01
C ARG A 505 38.01 7.95 7.98
N GLN A 506 37.29 7.30 7.07
CA GLN A 506 36.50 7.98 6.05
C GLN A 506 35.02 7.66 6.29
N GLU A 507 34.21 8.70 6.28
CA GLU A 507 32.77 8.58 6.29
C GLU A 507 32.29 8.18 4.90
N THR A 508 31.44 7.17 4.82
CA THR A 508 30.84 6.72 3.56
C THR A 508 29.36 6.52 3.73
N ALA A 509 28.59 6.87 2.68
CA ALA A 509 27.18 6.55 2.61
C ALA A 509 27.01 5.04 2.44
N ARG A 510 26.15 4.43 3.25
CA ARG A 510 25.73 3.03 3.08
C ARG A 510 24.23 2.91 3.31
N PRO A 511 23.47 2.26 2.41
CA PRO A 511 22.09 1.88 2.70
C PRO A 511 22.03 1.07 4.01
N LEU A 512 20.95 1.26 4.80
CA LEU A 512 20.75 0.51 6.06
C LEU A 512 20.77 -1.01 5.81
N LEU A 513 20.15 -1.44 4.70
CA LEU A 513 20.37 -2.73 4.03
C LEU A 513 20.54 -2.49 2.54
N THR A 514 21.55 -3.09 1.94
CA THR A 514 21.70 -3.11 0.49
C THR A 514 20.62 -4.00 -0.14
N PRO A 515 20.27 -3.84 -1.43
CA PRO A 515 19.32 -4.74 -2.12
C PRO A 515 19.69 -6.21 -1.98
N GLY A 516 20.99 -6.56 -2.08
CA GLY A 516 21.48 -7.92 -1.87
C GLY A 516 21.23 -8.44 -0.44
N GLU A 517 21.39 -7.60 0.58
CA GLU A 517 21.09 -7.98 1.97
C GLU A 517 19.60 -8.15 2.21
N VAL A 518 18.73 -7.38 1.54
CA VAL A 518 17.27 -7.58 1.57
C VAL A 518 16.90 -8.93 0.96
N MET A 519 17.53 -9.31 -0.16
CA MET A 519 17.32 -10.62 -0.79
C MET A 519 17.84 -11.79 0.06
N GLN A 520 18.89 -11.56 0.85
CA GLN A 520 19.52 -12.54 1.73
C GLN A 520 19.01 -12.46 3.19
N LEU A 521 17.91 -11.76 3.44
CA LEU A 521 17.34 -11.67 4.77
C LEU A 521 17.07 -13.09 5.32
N PRO A 522 17.48 -13.41 6.56
CA PRO A 522 17.23 -14.72 7.14
C PRO A 522 15.74 -15.11 7.06
N PRO A 523 15.41 -16.39 6.79
CA PRO A 523 14.02 -16.85 6.65
C PRO A 523 13.13 -16.56 7.87
N THR A 524 13.74 -16.36 9.04
CA THR A 524 13.06 -16.04 10.30
C THR A 524 12.81 -14.55 10.48
N ASP A 525 13.44 -13.70 9.69
CA ASP A 525 13.43 -12.26 9.85
C ASP A 525 12.48 -11.61 8.85
N GLU A 526 11.99 -10.45 9.20
CA GLU A 526 11.19 -9.57 8.37
C GLU A 526 11.50 -8.11 8.69
N ILE A 527 11.18 -7.25 7.75
CA ILE A 527 11.34 -5.80 7.89
C ILE A 527 9.94 -5.20 8.00
N VAL A 528 9.71 -4.43 9.06
CA VAL A 528 8.47 -3.69 9.28
C VAL A 528 8.77 -2.21 9.22
N MET A 529 8.07 -1.50 8.37
CA MET A 529 8.16 -0.04 8.19
C MET A 529 6.77 0.55 8.46
N VAL A 530 6.72 1.50 9.39
CA VAL A 530 5.49 2.24 9.71
C VAL A 530 5.81 3.72 9.56
N ALA A 531 4.95 4.47 8.90
CA ALA A 531 5.16 5.89 8.67
C ALA A 531 5.37 6.64 9.99
N GLY A 532 6.38 7.50 10.04
CA GLY A 532 6.75 8.26 11.24
C GLY A 532 7.62 7.49 12.26
N THR A 533 7.98 6.23 11.98
CA THR A 533 8.83 5.42 12.87
C THR A 533 10.04 4.91 12.10
N ALA A 534 11.19 4.80 12.76
CA ALA A 534 12.36 4.15 12.18
C ALA A 534 12.03 2.69 11.83
N PRO A 535 12.65 2.13 10.76
CA PRO A 535 12.37 0.76 10.36
C PRO A 535 12.70 -0.26 11.47
N ILE A 536 11.90 -1.32 11.53
CA ILE A 536 11.99 -2.35 12.56
C ILE A 536 12.46 -3.65 11.90
N ARG A 537 13.55 -4.24 12.38
CA ARG A 537 13.92 -5.61 12.05
C ARG A 537 13.24 -6.56 13.01
N ALA A 538 12.20 -7.22 12.56
CA ALA A 538 11.35 -8.09 13.34
C ALA A 538 11.62 -9.58 13.06
N LYS A 539 11.10 -10.45 13.90
CA LYS A 539 11.02 -11.90 13.67
C LYS A 539 9.64 -12.28 13.19
N LYS A 540 9.57 -13.18 12.22
CA LYS A 540 8.30 -13.75 11.76
C LYS A 540 7.61 -14.53 12.87
N VAL A 541 6.32 -14.34 13.00
CA VAL A 541 5.49 -15.18 13.85
C VAL A 541 5.34 -16.55 13.19
N ARG A 542 5.26 -17.61 14.01
CA ARG A 542 4.87 -18.97 13.60
C ARG A 542 3.73 -19.40 14.49
N TYR A 543 2.50 -19.33 13.98
CA TYR A 543 1.32 -19.60 14.79
C TYR A 543 1.33 -20.99 15.44
N TYR A 544 1.94 -21.98 14.78
CA TYR A 544 2.01 -23.36 15.26
C TYR A 544 3.06 -23.58 16.37
N GLU A 545 3.97 -22.64 16.59
CA GLU A 545 4.95 -22.65 17.69
C GLU A 545 4.47 -21.86 18.92
N ASP A 546 3.37 -21.12 18.81
CA ASP A 546 2.86 -20.26 19.88
C ASP A 546 1.50 -20.77 20.39
N ARG A 547 1.47 -21.19 21.66
CA ARG A 547 0.30 -21.73 22.31
C ARG A 547 -0.93 -20.84 22.21
N ARG A 548 -0.74 -19.52 22.25
CA ARG A 548 -1.82 -18.53 22.14
C ARG A 548 -2.57 -18.59 20.81
N PHE A 549 -1.89 -19.02 19.75
CA PHE A 549 -2.52 -19.22 18.43
C PHE A 549 -2.96 -20.66 18.20
N THR A 550 -2.16 -21.65 18.62
CA THR A 550 -2.53 -23.06 18.40
C THR A 550 -3.83 -23.44 19.10
N GLU A 551 -4.12 -22.90 20.30
CA GLU A 551 -5.39 -23.08 21.00
C GLU A 551 -6.59 -22.45 20.28
N ARG A 552 -6.34 -21.51 19.37
CA ARG A 552 -7.36 -20.84 18.55
C ARG A 552 -7.57 -21.50 17.18
N VAL A 553 -6.69 -22.38 16.75
CA VAL A 553 -6.89 -23.17 15.53
C VAL A 553 -7.91 -24.25 15.80
N LEU A 554 -9.12 -24.05 15.30
CA LEU A 554 -10.26 -24.93 15.51
C LEU A 554 -10.84 -25.36 14.16
N PRO A 555 -11.43 -26.55 14.06
CA PRO A 555 -12.05 -27.02 12.83
C PRO A 555 -13.13 -26.03 12.36
N PRO A 556 -13.24 -25.81 11.03
CA PRO A 556 -14.22 -24.89 10.48
C PRO A 556 -15.64 -25.38 10.73
N PRO A 557 -16.63 -24.49 10.87
CA PRO A 557 -18.02 -24.86 10.95
C PRO A 557 -18.54 -25.42 9.61
N ASP A 558 -19.66 -26.12 9.63
CA ASP A 558 -20.36 -26.48 8.40
C ASP A 558 -20.83 -25.18 7.68
N PRO A 559 -20.47 -24.94 6.42
CA PRO A 559 -20.92 -23.76 5.68
C PRO A 559 -22.45 -23.57 5.68
N ALA A 560 -23.21 -24.64 5.66
CA ALA A 560 -24.66 -24.60 5.70
C ALA A 560 -25.25 -24.11 7.04
N ALA A 561 -24.46 -24.15 8.13
CA ALA A 561 -24.91 -23.75 9.47
C ALA A 561 -24.94 -22.22 9.69
N SER A 562 -24.43 -21.43 8.78
CA SER A 562 -24.29 -19.96 8.96
C SER A 562 -25.61 -19.18 9.04
N GLY A 563 -26.74 -19.83 8.77
CA GLY A 563 -28.06 -19.19 8.74
C GLY A 563 -28.22 -18.18 7.59
N ARG A 564 -29.43 -17.71 7.35
CA ARG A 564 -29.71 -16.67 6.36
C ARG A 564 -29.79 -15.30 6.99
N SER A 565 -29.47 -14.26 6.20
CA SER A 565 -29.71 -12.87 6.61
C SER A 565 -31.20 -12.64 6.84
N SER A 566 -31.56 -11.93 7.91
CA SER A 566 -32.93 -11.46 8.16
C SER A 566 -33.31 -10.23 7.35
N ARG A 567 -32.36 -9.62 6.64
CA ARG A 567 -32.58 -8.42 5.85
C ARG A 567 -33.28 -8.77 4.53
N ILE A 568 -34.40 -8.12 4.28
CA ILE A 568 -35.21 -8.32 3.08
C ILE A 568 -34.70 -7.40 1.97
N ASP A 569 -34.63 -7.89 0.75
CA ASP A 569 -34.35 -7.08 -0.44
C ASP A 569 -35.63 -6.44 -1.03
N GLY A 570 -35.46 -5.47 -1.89
CA GLY A 570 -36.58 -4.77 -2.54
C GLY A 570 -37.16 -5.50 -3.77
N TRP A 571 -36.59 -6.65 -4.14
CA TRP A 571 -36.86 -7.29 -5.44
C TRP A 571 -37.56 -8.65 -5.32
N SER A 572 -37.19 -9.48 -4.37
CA SER A 572 -37.71 -10.86 -4.23
C SER A 572 -39.22 -10.95 -4.06
N THR A 573 -39.84 -9.89 -3.58
CA THR A 573 -41.31 -9.82 -3.41
C THR A 573 -42.06 -9.39 -4.65
N LEU A 574 -41.35 -8.92 -5.69
CA LEU A 574 -42.01 -8.50 -6.93
C LEU A 574 -42.40 -9.72 -7.78
N GLY A 575 -43.65 -9.75 -8.23
CA GLY A 575 -44.14 -10.72 -9.20
C GLY A 575 -43.58 -10.50 -10.60
N THR A 576 -43.92 -11.38 -11.50
CA THR A 576 -43.61 -11.24 -12.92
C THR A 576 -44.57 -10.24 -13.61
N LEU A 577 -44.01 -9.41 -14.51
CA LEU A 577 -44.78 -8.47 -15.31
C LEU A 577 -44.85 -8.97 -16.73
N LYS A 578 -46.00 -8.71 -17.42
CA LYS A 578 -46.18 -9.05 -18.83
C LYS A 578 -46.11 -7.79 -19.68
N PRO A 579 -45.52 -7.86 -20.88
CA PRO A 579 -45.56 -6.77 -21.84
C PRO A 579 -47.01 -6.40 -22.19
N VAL A 580 -47.30 -5.11 -22.30
CA VAL A 580 -48.59 -4.64 -22.81
C VAL A 580 -48.52 -4.64 -24.35
N PRO A 581 -49.48 -5.25 -25.06
CA PRO A 581 -49.49 -5.18 -26.51
C PRO A 581 -49.51 -3.71 -26.97
N LEU A 582 -48.59 -3.35 -27.85
CA LEU A 582 -48.72 -2.06 -28.56
C LEU A 582 -50.03 -2.05 -29.29
N PRO A 583 -50.83 -0.98 -29.20
CA PRO A 583 -52.02 -0.86 -30.06
C PRO A 583 -51.58 -1.03 -31.51
N ALA A 584 -52.22 -1.94 -32.21
CA ALA A 584 -51.98 -2.13 -33.64
C ALA A 584 -52.15 -0.77 -34.31
N GLY A 585 -51.04 -0.20 -34.78
CA GLY A 585 -51.04 1.08 -35.46
C GLY A 585 -52.02 0.97 -36.64
N GLY A 586 -53.13 1.65 -36.50
CA GLY A 586 -54.10 1.76 -37.65
C GLY A 586 -53.29 2.34 -38.81
N ARG A 587 -53.20 1.57 -39.89
CA ARG A 587 -52.94 2.12 -41.20
C ARG A 587 -54.07 3.12 -41.44
N GLN A 588 -53.87 4.41 -41.24
CA GLN A 588 -54.69 5.44 -41.88
C GLN A 588 -54.39 5.35 -43.37
N GLY A 589 -55.43 4.91 -44.09
CA GLY A 589 -55.39 4.89 -45.51
C GLY A 589 -55.21 6.30 -46.08
N GLU A 590 -54.32 6.39 -47.02
CA GLU A 590 -54.33 7.48 -47.98
C GLU A 590 -55.61 7.35 -48.74
N GLU A 591 -56.60 8.17 -48.43
CA GLU A 591 -57.70 8.52 -49.38
C GLU A 591 -57.45 9.93 -49.92
N ASP A 592 -57.21 9.96 -51.19
CA ASP A 592 -57.25 11.13 -52.05
C ASP A 592 -58.52 11.97 -51.81
N THR A 593 -58.34 13.24 -51.50
CA THR A 593 -59.33 14.27 -51.97
C THR A 593 -58.56 15.54 -52.32
N ALA A 594 -58.54 15.73 -53.63
CA ALA A 594 -58.20 16.99 -54.25
C ALA A 594 -59.27 18.07 -53.95
N ASN A 595 -58.81 19.28 -53.92
CA ASN A 595 -59.50 20.52 -54.25
C ASN A 595 -60.24 21.29 -53.12
N SER A 596 -59.67 22.40 -52.75
CA SER A 596 -60.22 23.75 -53.04
C SER A 596 -59.56 24.81 -52.16
N GLY A 597 -59.11 25.85 -52.79
CA GLY A 597 -58.39 26.97 -52.29
C GLY A 597 -59.12 27.86 -51.29
N LEU A 598 -58.36 28.65 -50.65
CA LEU A 598 -58.62 30.09 -50.45
C LEU A 598 -57.44 30.71 -49.69
N ARG A 599 -56.88 31.70 -50.34
CA ARG A 599 -55.92 32.66 -49.73
C ARG A 599 -56.51 33.35 -48.50
N ARG A 600 -55.72 33.59 -47.53
CA ARG A 600 -55.73 34.84 -46.77
C ARG A 600 -54.29 35.18 -46.26
N GLU A 601 -53.79 36.26 -46.85
CA GLU A 601 -52.73 37.08 -46.34
C GLU A 601 -53.15 37.68 -45.00
N THR A 602 -52.26 37.72 -44.04
CA THR A 602 -52.19 38.79 -43.02
C THR A 602 -50.78 38.96 -42.54
N GLU A 603 -50.41 40.17 -42.59
CA GLU A 603 -49.16 40.89 -42.34
C GLU A 603 -48.39 40.57 -41.07
N LEU A 604 -47.09 40.71 -41.20
CA LEU A 604 -46.06 40.85 -40.15
C LEU A 604 -46.17 42.23 -39.48
N PRO A 605 -45.63 42.41 -38.27
CA PRO A 605 -44.85 43.58 -37.98
C PRO A 605 -43.40 43.28 -37.67
N ASP A 606 -42.56 44.10 -38.29
CA ASP A 606 -41.14 44.22 -38.03
C ASP A 606 -40.79 44.57 -36.57
N HIS A 607 -39.77 43.93 -36.00
CA HIS A 607 -38.69 44.62 -35.38
C HIS A 607 -37.45 43.73 -35.24
N VAL A 608 -36.40 44.17 -35.87
CA VAL A 608 -35.06 43.66 -36.01
C VAL A 608 -34.30 43.72 -34.67
N ALA A 609 -33.65 42.62 -34.29
CA ALA A 609 -32.42 42.65 -33.52
C ALA A 609 -31.44 41.63 -34.13
N ILE A 610 -30.37 42.17 -34.69
CA ILE A 610 -29.28 41.45 -35.32
C ILE A 610 -28.46 40.74 -34.22
N VAL A 611 -28.54 39.42 -34.20
CA VAL A 611 -27.55 38.59 -33.52
C VAL A 611 -26.70 37.95 -34.62
N LYS A 612 -25.39 38.22 -34.57
CA LYS A 612 -24.39 37.64 -35.47
C LYS A 612 -24.41 36.09 -35.32
N GLU A 613 -24.81 35.42 -36.38
CA GLU A 613 -24.59 34.01 -36.55
C GLU A 613 -23.07 33.73 -36.65
N THR A 614 -22.57 32.94 -35.72
CA THR A 614 -21.30 32.24 -35.88
C THR A 614 -21.60 30.99 -36.68
N THR A 615 -21.24 30.98 -37.93
CA THR A 615 -21.38 29.83 -38.84
C THR A 615 -20.56 28.66 -38.29
N ALA A 616 -21.21 27.52 -38.02
CA ALA A 616 -20.56 26.26 -37.79
C ALA A 616 -19.81 25.82 -39.06
N PRO A 617 -18.58 25.23 -38.92
CA PRO A 617 -17.81 24.78 -40.07
C PRO A 617 -18.54 23.66 -40.82
N THR A 618 -18.38 23.64 -42.13
CA THR A 618 -18.96 22.61 -43.01
C THR A 618 -18.20 21.28 -42.78
N PRO A 619 -18.85 20.11 -43.09
CA PRO A 619 -18.21 18.78 -42.92
C PRO A 619 -16.91 18.59 -43.69
N ALA A 620 -16.63 19.41 -44.71
CA ALA A 620 -15.36 19.40 -45.44
C ALA A 620 -14.21 20.07 -44.67
N GLU A 621 -14.50 21.09 -43.85
CA GLU A 621 -13.49 21.77 -43.02
C GLU A 621 -13.14 20.95 -41.78
N GLU A 622 -14.11 20.21 -41.22
CA GLU A 622 -13.84 19.27 -40.11
C GLU A 622 -12.97 18.08 -40.56
N PHE A 623 -13.12 17.63 -41.83
CA PHE A 623 -12.30 16.56 -42.42
C PHE A 623 -10.88 17.04 -42.74
N ALA A 624 -10.69 18.30 -43.09
CA ALA A 624 -9.37 18.90 -43.33
C ALA A 624 -8.58 19.08 -42.01
N ALA A 625 -9.25 19.48 -40.90
CA ALA A 625 -8.64 19.60 -39.60
C ALA A 625 -8.16 18.25 -39.02
N VAL A 626 -8.93 17.16 -39.25
CA VAL A 626 -8.55 15.80 -38.84
C VAL A 626 -7.36 15.27 -39.65
N LEU A 627 -7.22 15.67 -40.92
CA LEU A 627 -6.06 15.29 -41.76
C LEU A 627 -4.79 16.05 -41.40
N ASP A 628 -4.89 17.30 -40.95
CA ASP A 628 -3.74 18.07 -40.47
C ASP A 628 -3.18 17.52 -39.13
N ASP A 629 -4.02 17.08 -38.21
CA ASP A 629 -3.61 16.41 -36.96
C ASP A 629 -2.87 15.09 -37.21
N ASP A 630 -3.25 14.32 -38.23
CA ASP A 630 -2.57 13.08 -38.63
C ASP A 630 -1.20 13.37 -39.30
N GLU A 631 -1.06 14.46 -40.07
CA GLU A 631 0.23 14.85 -40.64
C GLU A 631 1.22 15.32 -39.58
N ASP A 632 0.77 16.02 -38.54
CA ASP A 632 1.63 16.45 -37.43
C ASP A 632 2.03 15.25 -36.55
N ALA A 633 1.17 14.28 -36.32
CA ALA A 633 1.50 13.02 -35.63
C ALA A 633 2.55 12.20 -36.42
N VAL A 634 2.43 12.15 -37.73
CA VAL A 634 3.40 11.50 -38.63
C VAL A 634 4.72 12.27 -38.66
N ARG A 635 4.71 13.61 -38.64
CA ARG A 635 5.91 14.45 -38.54
C ARG A 635 6.62 14.26 -37.19
N GLN A 636 5.90 14.26 -36.07
CA GLN A 636 6.45 14.02 -34.74
C GLN A 636 7.07 12.61 -34.64
N SER A 637 6.42 11.59 -35.18
CA SER A 637 6.96 10.23 -35.17
C SER A 637 8.20 10.09 -36.06
N ARG A 638 8.33 10.83 -37.17
CA ARG A 638 9.55 10.90 -38.00
C ARG A 638 10.69 11.61 -37.29
N LEU A 639 10.42 12.74 -36.62
CA LEU A 639 11.40 13.47 -35.80
C LEU A 639 11.92 12.62 -34.64
N MET A 640 11.05 11.90 -33.94
CA MET A 640 11.40 11.02 -32.85
C MET A 640 12.28 9.82 -33.32
N ARG A 641 11.97 9.23 -34.49
CA ARG A 641 12.82 8.18 -35.12
C ARG A 641 14.18 8.74 -35.56
N GLN A 642 14.24 10.00 -36.01
CA GLN A 642 15.51 10.64 -36.37
C GLN A 642 16.37 10.95 -35.15
N GLN A 643 15.77 11.40 -34.03
CA GLN A 643 16.44 11.58 -32.75
C GLN A 643 16.94 10.26 -32.17
N MET A 644 16.13 9.20 -32.20
CA MET A 644 16.55 7.87 -31.76
C MET A 644 17.70 7.29 -32.59
N ARG A 645 17.75 7.55 -33.91
CA ARG A 645 18.89 7.17 -34.77
C ARG A 645 20.14 7.99 -34.47
N GLY A 646 19.99 9.27 -34.05
CA GLY A 646 21.09 10.11 -33.60
C GLY A 646 21.71 9.61 -32.30
N VAL A 647 20.87 9.26 -31.32
CA VAL A 647 21.30 8.69 -30.04
C VAL A 647 21.94 7.30 -30.23
N ALA A 648 21.38 6.45 -31.11
CA ALA A 648 21.94 5.15 -31.43
C ALA A 648 23.31 5.24 -32.10
N ARG A 649 23.57 6.30 -32.91
CA ARG A 649 24.90 6.54 -33.48
C ARG A 649 25.91 7.09 -32.45
N GLN A 650 25.47 7.83 -31.43
CA GLN A 650 26.33 8.28 -30.33
C GLN A 650 26.69 7.17 -29.34
N VAL A 651 25.83 6.16 -29.19
CA VAL A 651 26.08 4.98 -28.32
C VAL A 651 26.88 3.90 -29.03
N ALA A 652 26.98 3.92 -30.37
CA ALA A 652 27.75 2.98 -31.18
C ALA A 652 29.15 3.52 -31.54
N MET A 653 29.78 4.28 -30.65
CA MET A 653 31.25 4.50 -30.74
C MET A 653 31.95 3.25 -30.21
N ASP A 654 32.84 2.75 -31.05
CA ASP A 654 33.60 1.52 -30.85
C ASP A 654 34.35 1.54 -29.49
N PRO A 655 34.24 0.51 -28.65
CA PRO A 655 34.94 0.46 -27.37
C PRO A 655 36.48 0.37 -27.50
N ASN A 656 37.03 0.24 -28.69
CA ASN A 656 38.49 0.07 -28.94
C ASN A 656 39.22 1.36 -29.32
N ASP A 657 38.55 2.50 -29.45
CA ASP A 657 39.21 3.79 -29.81
C ASP A 657 39.80 4.55 -28.61
N GLY A 658 40.23 3.85 -27.57
CA GLY A 658 40.73 4.47 -26.34
C GLY A 658 41.88 3.76 -25.61
N MET A 659 42.62 2.88 -26.28
CA MET A 659 43.83 2.26 -25.70
C MET A 659 45.01 2.34 -26.64
N GLU A 660 45.56 3.52 -26.84
CA GLU A 660 46.99 3.76 -27.08
C GLU A 660 47.41 4.91 -26.15
N LEU A 661 47.95 4.52 -24.99
CA LEU A 661 49.08 5.11 -24.26
C LEU A 661 49.23 4.41 -22.89
#